data_b495d265bf0a3d31fe039969e1d5b110
#
_entry.id   b495d265bf0a3d31fe039969e1d5b110
#
_cell.length_a   1.000
_cell.length_b   1.000
_cell.length_c   1.000
_cell.angle_alpha   90.00
_cell.angle_beta   90.00
_cell.angle_gamma   90.00
#
_symmetry.space_group_name_H-M   'P 1'
#
loop_
_entity.id
_entity.type
_entity.pdbx_description
1 polymer ?
#
loop_
_entity_poly.entity_id
_entity_poly.type
_entity_poly.pdbx_seq_one_letter_code
_entity_poly.pdbx_strand_id
1 'polypeptide(L)'
;INSLATNEFWVENKPSDTKKDKLEVILIPKVLADGLIDLGVDVRVPFGILYVPARLDKDGTLFPPDSIYKTPWIPRDVLTPFHMQEKAIGAWSEYPQKHFLKENFQNWDNYWEAVRSFYEKALCVSWGETEIENKKSEKGELLALDEESYFILDQTVDAKFHIRSLYKKILAGKNLSLSLYDKMLTGEQETQEAPYQAHSLRCMYQHSGQMGGEYPLSESQREAVNHFHFLKDGDVLAVSGPPGTGKTTLLQSIVADMLVSHALVEDPPPVIVATSTNNQAVTNVIDSFAKIPNIGLDDLLEQRWIEGVNSLAAYFPSTQAMDKNKDKRYFCTTEVGGFSFAELENEQNEQKALDFFLEKASGYFHRTFKKWDEVAAALHEKLEHCVQSKKQILDSLNEVQKIMGNDSYREFIEKTNQLKEQLRIESMSVASKLKAAEEKLDTCCHRYADWQNYYDSTPWYLVFFSRFFRIFREEMEKRLRMHMNREEESCWNEDICWDTIQTYYLREKRKYDSDCIALKGELTGLEEKVTHYNSVLALLEKKVKGFHNCLNALKQEIDIYFVPTPKDIPLEEAERKIEKQRLWKEKQVSEMNVEGINSLLDTTLRYLSFWFAIHYYEARWFSSDYRLTDKQKPRRYANVQQKRFHRMAMLTPCMVMTFFRLPGVFATGEPNKEEKSFLFNYIDLLIVDEAGQVSPEVALPSFGLAKKALVVGDEEQIPPVWEIKTDM
;
A
#
# COMPACT_ATOMS: atom_id res chain seq x y z
N ILE A 1 -36.91 34.48 35.08
CA ILE A 1 -35.56 34.06 35.45
C ILE A 1 -35.00 35.10 36.40
N ASN A 2 -34.39 34.66 37.49
CA ASN A 2 -33.89 35.56 38.52
C ASN A 2 -32.70 36.35 37.97
N SER A 3 -32.82 37.67 37.78
CA SER A 3 -31.83 38.54 37.17
C SER A 3 -30.48 38.56 37.91
N LEU A 4 -30.47 38.26 39.21
CA LEU A 4 -29.24 38.15 40.00
C LEU A 4 -28.43 36.91 39.64
N ALA A 5 -29.05 35.73 39.53
CA ALA A 5 -28.37 34.49 39.17
C ALA A 5 -27.82 34.49 37.74
N THR A 6 -28.53 35.15 36.80
CA THR A 6 -28.05 35.28 35.41
C THR A 6 -26.88 36.25 35.28
N ASN A 7 -26.82 37.31 36.10
CA ASN A 7 -25.70 38.23 36.12
C ASN A 7 -24.43 37.60 36.71
N GLU A 8 -24.55 36.83 37.80
CA GLU A 8 -23.43 36.09 38.40
C GLU A 8 -22.89 35.06 37.39
N PHE A 9 -23.75 34.27 36.78
CA PHE A 9 -23.37 33.29 35.75
C PHE A 9 -22.68 33.93 34.53
N TRP A 10 -23.14 35.13 34.10
CA TRP A 10 -22.49 35.88 33.04
C TRP A 10 -21.10 36.35 33.44
N VAL A 11 -20.93 36.88 34.63
CA VAL A 11 -19.64 37.40 35.12
C VAL A 11 -18.59 36.27 35.21
N GLU A 12 -19.00 35.12 35.74
CA GLU A 12 -18.14 33.96 35.90
C GLU A 12 -17.72 33.31 34.54
N ASN A 13 -18.59 33.33 33.53
CA ASN A 13 -18.39 32.66 32.27
C ASN A 13 -18.15 33.59 31.09
N LYS A 14 -17.78 34.85 31.34
CA LYS A 14 -17.56 35.86 30.31
C LYS A 14 -16.56 35.38 29.24
N PRO A 15 -16.92 35.44 27.93
CA PRO A 15 -16.01 35.06 26.87
C PRO A 15 -14.73 35.87 26.88
N SER A 16 -13.59 35.21 26.70
CA SER A 16 -12.29 35.88 26.54
C SER A 16 -12.22 36.72 25.25
N ASP A 17 -13.09 36.44 24.29
CA ASP A 17 -13.20 37.16 23.02
C ASP A 17 -14.23 38.28 23.15
N THR A 18 -13.76 39.52 23.13
CA THR A 18 -14.56 40.78 23.28
C THR A 18 -15.61 41.02 22.20
N LYS A 19 -15.67 40.14 21.17
CA LYS A 19 -16.66 40.23 20.08
C LYS A 19 -17.94 39.43 20.32
N LYS A 20 -18.00 38.59 21.36
CA LYS A 20 -19.21 37.80 21.65
C LYS A 20 -20.02 38.47 22.73
N ASP A 21 -21.14 39.06 22.34
CA ASP A 21 -22.06 39.75 23.26
C ASP A 21 -23.06 38.79 23.93
N LYS A 22 -23.05 37.50 23.61
CA LYS A 22 -23.96 36.47 24.14
C LYS A 22 -23.24 35.19 24.46
N LEU A 23 -23.60 34.54 25.56
CA LEU A 23 -23.15 33.20 25.97
C LEU A 23 -24.06 32.14 25.35
N GLU A 24 -23.49 31.10 24.86
CA GLU A 24 -24.23 29.89 24.50
C GLU A 24 -24.47 29.06 25.76
N VAL A 25 -25.74 28.77 26.04
CA VAL A 25 -26.17 28.07 27.27
C VAL A 25 -27.17 26.99 26.94
N ILE A 26 -27.26 26.00 27.81
CA ILE A 26 -28.33 25.00 27.81
C ILE A 26 -29.20 25.29 29.01
N LEU A 27 -30.48 25.61 28.77
CA LEU A 27 -31.50 25.71 29.78
C LEU A 27 -32.07 24.33 30.07
N ILE A 28 -32.10 23.96 31.33
CA ILE A 28 -32.74 22.74 31.85
C ILE A 28 -33.97 23.17 32.64
N PRO A 29 -35.14 23.28 32.00
CA PRO A 29 -36.31 23.89 32.63
C PRO A 29 -37.05 22.92 33.55
N LYS A 30 -36.78 21.64 33.47
CA LYS A 30 -37.36 20.59 34.30
C LYS A 30 -36.32 19.53 34.65
N VAL A 31 -36.17 19.21 35.92
CA VAL A 31 -35.17 18.28 36.46
C VAL A 31 -35.85 17.21 37.34
N LEU A 32 -35.12 16.11 37.55
CA LEU A 32 -35.53 15.09 38.52
C LEU A 32 -35.17 15.53 39.94
N ALA A 33 -36.05 15.33 40.89
CA ALA A 33 -35.91 15.77 42.27
C ALA A 33 -34.65 15.25 42.99
N ASP A 34 -34.25 14.00 42.71
CA ASP A 34 -33.06 13.32 43.26
C ASP A 34 -31.95 13.06 42.23
N GLY A 35 -32.05 13.65 41.07
CA GLY A 35 -31.23 13.30 39.91
C GLY A 35 -29.95 14.12 39.76
N LEU A 36 -29.04 14.09 40.74
CA LEU A 36 -27.70 14.63 40.54
C LEU A 36 -26.79 13.59 39.94
N ILE A 37 -26.24 13.89 38.78
CA ILE A 37 -25.22 13.04 38.14
C ILE A 37 -23.84 13.45 38.64
N ASP A 38 -23.10 12.53 39.21
CA ASP A 38 -21.72 12.73 39.61
C ASP A 38 -20.80 12.59 38.36
N LEU A 39 -20.35 13.72 37.83
CA LEU A 39 -19.45 13.76 36.65
C LEU A 39 -17.96 13.69 37.02
N GLY A 40 -17.62 13.39 38.30
CA GLY A 40 -16.24 13.36 38.83
C GLY A 40 -15.98 14.43 39.85
N VAL A 41 -14.81 14.40 40.45
CA VAL A 41 -14.38 14.96 41.75
C VAL A 41 -14.97 16.28 42.20
N ASP A 42 -15.87 16.97 41.74
CA ASP A 42 -16.51 18.17 42.38
C ASP A 42 -17.68 18.80 41.58
N VAL A 43 -18.15 18.12 40.51
CA VAL A 43 -19.23 18.72 39.69
C VAL A 43 -20.45 17.78 39.70
N ARG A 44 -21.48 18.18 40.41
CA ARG A 44 -22.80 17.55 40.37
C ARG A 44 -23.70 18.36 39.43
N VAL A 45 -24.18 17.74 38.38
CA VAL A 45 -25.09 18.36 37.40
C VAL A 45 -26.49 17.77 37.60
N PRO A 46 -27.54 18.61 37.68
CA PRO A 46 -28.92 18.11 37.77
C PRO A 46 -29.29 17.32 36.51
N PHE A 47 -29.89 16.14 36.70
CA PHE A 47 -30.41 15.35 35.59
C PHE A 47 -31.68 16.00 35.04
N GLY A 48 -31.60 16.57 33.87
CA GLY A 48 -32.69 17.24 33.19
C GLY A 48 -33.61 16.30 32.44
N ILE A 49 -34.91 16.60 32.48
CA ILE A 49 -35.91 15.93 31.64
C ILE A 49 -35.92 16.54 30.23
N LEU A 50 -35.64 17.83 30.13
CA LEU A 50 -35.60 18.55 28.86
C LEU A 50 -34.38 19.47 28.87
N TYR A 51 -33.63 19.46 27.79
CA TYR A 51 -32.48 20.35 27.57
C TYR A 51 -32.78 21.25 26.36
N VAL A 52 -32.62 22.56 26.58
CA VAL A 52 -32.98 23.59 25.60
C VAL A 52 -31.78 24.46 25.29
N PRO A 53 -31.14 24.35 24.14
CA PRO A 53 -30.09 25.28 23.73
C PRO A 53 -30.63 26.67 23.58
N ALA A 54 -29.87 27.67 24.11
CA ALA A 54 -30.25 29.07 24.11
C ALA A 54 -29.01 29.96 24.07
N ARG A 55 -29.20 31.24 23.88
CA ARG A 55 -28.18 32.28 24.08
C ARG A 55 -28.64 33.24 25.16
N LEU A 56 -27.72 33.56 26.04
CA LEU A 56 -27.96 34.47 27.16
C LEU A 56 -27.12 35.75 26.94
N ASP A 57 -27.75 36.89 27.00
CA ASP A 57 -27.01 38.17 27.04
C ASP A 57 -26.70 38.61 28.49
N LYS A 58 -25.93 39.70 28.57
CA LYS A 58 -25.51 40.29 29.87
C LYS A 58 -26.65 40.77 30.74
N ASP A 59 -27.80 41.05 30.15
CA ASP A 59 -28.98 41.59 30.85
C ASP A 59 -29.93 40.44 31.26
N GLY A 60 -29.54 39.21 31.06
CA GLY A 60 -30.31 38.01 31.41
C GLY A 60 -31.43 37.68 30.43
N THR A 61 -31.39 38.24 29.23
CA THR A 61 -32.36 37.98 28.18
C THR A 61 -31.96 36.72 27.37
N LEU A 62 -32.93 35.86 27.16
CA LEU A 62 -32.74 34.64 26.37
C LEU A 62 -33.09 34.85 24.90
N PHE A 63 -32.31 34.24 24.03
CA PHE A 63 -32.48 34.20 22.58
C PHE A 63 -32.45 32.77 22.07
N PRO A 64 -33.09 32.45 20.96
CA PRO A 64 -32.90 31.19 20.27
C PRO A 64 -31.42 30.93 19.92
N PRO A 65 -30.97 29.67 19.79
CA PRO A 65 -29.62 29.36 19.40
C PRO A 65 -29.28 29.94 18.02
N ASP A 66 -28.03 30.32 17.77
CA ASP A 66 -27.58 30.79 16.45
C ASP A 66 -27.57 29.66 15.40
N SER A 67 -27.28 28.48 15.85
CA SER A 67 -27.18 27.31 14.96
C SER A 67 -28.54 26.60 14.91
N ILE A 68 -29.07 26.47 13.72
CA ILE A 68 -30.25 25.62 13.44
C ILE A 68 -30.04 24.14 13.83
N TYR A 69 -28.80 23.73 14.09
CA TYR A 69 -28.44 22.38 14.52
C TYR A 69 -28.50 22.20 16.03
N LYS A 70 -28.57 23.26 16.79
CA LYS A 70 -28.77 23.22 18.24
C LYS A 70 -30.28 23.17 18.51
N THR A 71 -30.78 21.96 18.62
CA THR A 71 -32.22 21.68 18.86
C THR A 71 -32.42 21.22 20.31
N PRO A 72 -33.61 21.48 20.92
CA PRO A 72 -33.95 20.93 22.22
C PRO A 72 -34.00 19.40 22.15
N TRP A 73 -33.69 18.72 23.24
CA TRP A 73 -33.75 17.26 23.33
C TRP A 73 -34.26 16.78 24.68
N ILE A 74 -34.82 15.57 24.68
CA ILE A 74 -35.23 14.82 25.87
C ILE A 74 -34.34 13.58 25.94
N PRO A 75 -33.65 13.30 27.07
CA PRO A 75 -32.82 12.11 27.24
C PRO A 75 -33.58 10.81 26.96
N ARG A 76 -32.88 9.82 26.36
CA ARG A 76 -33.47 8.52 26.06
C ARG A 76 -34.05 7.84 27.32
N ASP A 77 -33.36 7.91 28.43
CA ASP A 77 -33.77 7.35 29.71
C ASP A 77 -35.13 7.94 30.19
N VAL A 78 -35.41 9.19 29.86
CA VAL A 78 -36.70 9.82 30.10
C VAL A 78 -37.77 9.33 29.12
N LEU A 79 -37.43 9.13 27.86
CA LEU A 79 -38.35 8.64 26.82
C LEU A 79 -38.71 7.16 27.01
N THR A 80 -37.82 6.32 27.55
CA THR A 80 -38.02 4.87 27.71
C THR A 80 -39.24 4.55 28.55
N PRO A 81 -39.57 5.21 29.68
CA PRO A 81 -40.77 4.94 30.40
C PRO A 81 -42.07 5.23 29.65
N PHE A 82 -42.03 6.08 28.64
CA PHE A 82 -43.22 6.51 27.88
C PHE A 82 -43.38 5.73 26.59
N HIS A 83 -42.29 5.25 25.99
CA HIS A 83 -42.27 4.60 24.71
C HIS A 83 -41.51 3.27 24.80
N MET A 84 -42.24 2.16 24.79
CA MET A 84 -41.67 0.80 24.89
C MET A 84 -41.00 0.30 23.62
N GLN A 85 -41.16 1.00 22.48
CA GLN A 85 -40.61 0.57 21.18
C GLN A 85 -39.46 1.48 20.76
N GLU A 86 -38.34 0.90 20.41
CA GLU A 86 -37.16 1.64 19.95
C GLU A 86 -37.41 2.58 18.75
N LYS A 87 -38.32 2.17 17.84
CA LYS A 87 -38.76 3.01 16.72
C LYS A 87 -39.48 4.28 17.16
N ALA A 88 -40.29 4.19 18.25
CA ALA A 88 -40.96 5.37 18.78
C ALA A 88 -39.99 6.31 19.47
N ILE A 89 -39.03 5.78 20.24
CA ILE A 89 -37.95 6.57 20.86
C ILE A 89 -37.10 7.25 19.78
N GLY A 90 -36.71 6.52 18.75
CA GLY A 90 -35.97 7.08 17.60
C GLY A 90 -36.75 8.19 16.90
N ALA A 91 -38.06 8.04 16.69
CA ALA A 91 -38.89 9.09 16.11
C ALA A 91 -38.95 10.37 16.93
N TRP A 92 -38.98 10.26 18.27
CA TRP A 92 -38.96 11.41 19.16
C TRP A 92 -37.57 12.05 19.27
N SER A 93 -36.48 11.31 19.18
CA SER A 93 -35.13 11.88 19.11
C SER A 93 -34.87 12.61 17.77
N GLU A 94 -35.51 12.18 16.66
CA GLU A 94 -35.43 12.85 15.36
C GLU A 94 -36.44 14.03 15.22
N TYR A 95 -37.51 14.07 16.01
CA TYR A 95 -38.52 15.08 15.90
C TYR A 95 -37.99 16.52 16.02
N PRO A 96 -37.13 16.85 17.00
CA PRO A 96 -36.56 18.17 17.08
C PRO A 96 -35.81 18.58 15.82
N GLN A 97 -35.00 17.69 15.29
CA GLN A 97 -34.23 17.95 14.05
C GLN A 97 -35.15 18.23 12.84
N LYS A 98 -36.25 17.48 12.72
CA LYS A 98 -37.21 17.66 11.62
C LYS A 98 -38.06 18.92 11.73
N HIS A 99 -38.34 19.38 12.92
CA HIS A 99 -39.24 20.50 13.20
C HIS A 99 -38.50 21.81 13.44
N PHE A 100 -37.44 21.80 14.26
CA PHE A 100 -36.68 23.01 14.60
C PHE A 100 -35.70 23.41 13.47
N LEU A 101 -35.22 22.51 12.64
CA LEU A 101 -34.37 22.84 11.50
C LEU A 101 -35.09 23.60 10.38
N LYS A 102 -36.41 23.51 10.32
CA LYS A 102 -37.19 24.16 9.25
C LYS A 102 -37.59 25.60 9.61
N GLU A 103 -37.60 25.93 10.90
CA GLU A 103 -38.04 27.19 11.38
C GLU A 103 -36.86 28.03 11.92
N ASN A 104 -36.67 29.21 11.32
CA ASN A 104 -35.68 30.15 11.80
C ASN A 104 -36.35 31.06 12.86
N PHE A 105 -36.30 30.67 14.12
CA PHE A 105 -36.90 31.39 15.21
C PHE A 105 -36.19 32.73 15.43
N GLN A 106 -36.89 33.85 15.25
CA GLN A 106 -36.35 35.19 15.42
C GLN A 106 -36.44 35.67 16.85
N ASN A 107 -37.42 35.21 17.60
CA ASN A 107 -37.63 35.60 19.00
C ASN A 107 -37.74 34.38 19.92
N TRP A 108 -37.53 34.65 21.22
CA TRP A 108 -37.55 33.62 22.25
C TRP A 108 -38.93 33.02 22.45
N ASP A 109 -40.01 33.83 22.43
CA ASP A 109 -41.35 33.36 22.75
C ASP A 109 -41.84 32.27 21.78
N ASN A 110 -41.66 32.49 20.48
CA ASN A 110 -42.04 31.52 19.46
C ASN A 110 -41.19 30.23 19.57
N TYR A 111 -39.88 30.38 19.85
CA TYR A 111 -39.01 29.25 20.07
C TYR A 111 -39.42 28.44 21.31
N TRP A 112 -39.73 29.14 22.39
CA TRP A 112 -40.16 28.51 23.63
C TRP A 112 -41.51 27.78 23.51
N GLU A 113 -42.46 28.34 22.79
CA GLU A 113 -43.76 27.71 22.51
C GLU A 113 -43.55 26.41 21.73
N ALA A 114 -42.66 26.38 20.72
CA ALA A 114 -42.29 25.19 20.00
C ALA A 114 -41.63 24.14 20.92
N VAL A 115 -40.75 24.56 21.81
CA VAL A 115 -40.10 23.70 22.82
C VAL A 115 -41.13 23.06 23.75
N ARG A 116 -42.06 23.84 24.25
CA ARG A 116 -43.15 23.31 25.09
C ARG A 116 -44.03 22.31 24.36
N SER A 117 -44.41 22.62 23.11
CA SER A 117 -45.19 21.70 22.30
C SER A 117 -44.45 20.40 22.02
N PHE A 118 -43.12 20.46 21.83
CA PHE A 118 -42.30 19.23 21.69
C PHE A 118 -42.32 18.38 22.97
N TYR A 119 -42.12 19.02 24.14
CA TYR A 119 -42.15 18.32 25.43
C TYR A 119 -43.51 17.64 25.68
N GLU A 120 -44.61 18.39 25.52
CA GLU A 120 -45.97 17.88 25.76
C GLU A 120 -46.32 16.73 24.83
N LYS A 121 -45.93 16.81 23.58
CA LYS A 121 -46.15 15.73 22.61
C LYS A 121 -45.30 14.46 22.88
N ALA A 122 -44.04 14.68 23.23
CA ALA A 122 -43.09 13.59 23.47
C ALA A 122 -43.45 12.77 24.73
N LEU A 123 -43.83 13.46 25.79
CA LEU A 123 -44.10 12.86 27.09
C LEU A 123 -45.58 12.64 27.36
N CYS A 124 -46.48 13.13 26.49
CA CYS A 124 -47.93 13.03 26.66
C CYS A 124 -48.42 13.63 28.00
N VAL A 125 -47.79 14.72 28.47
CA VAL A 125 -48.08 15.42 29.71
C VAL A 125 -48.18 16.92 29.42
N SER A 126 -49.05 17.64 30.17
CA SER A 126 -49.11 19.09 30.05
C SER A 126 -47.93 19.76 30.72
N TRP A 127 -47.46 20.91 30.17
CA TRP A 127 -46.30 21.64 30.71
C TRP A 127 -46.42 21.98 32.19
N GLY A 128 -47.66 22.24 32.68
CA GLY A 128 -47.93 22.62 34.06
C GLY A 128 -48.00 21.46 35.04
N GLU A 129 -47.97 20.21 34.58
CA GLU A 129 -47.98 19.05 35.42
C GLU A 129 -46.62 18.89 36.09
N THR A 130 -46.60 18.83 37.45
CA THR A 130 -45.38 18.72 38.26
C THR A 130 -45.02 17.27 38.59
N GLU A 131 -45.96 16.34 38.51
CA GLU A 131 -45.74 14.95 38.83
C GLU A 131 -46.04 14.04 37.63
N ILE A 132 -45.08 13.19 37.32
CA ILE A 132 -45.29 12.10 36.39
C ILE A 132 -45.60 10.86 37.24
N GLU A 133 -46.84 10.76 37.66
CA GLU A 133 -47.28 9.66 38.53
C GLU A 133 -47.07 8.28 37.89
N ASN A 134 -46.51 7.33 38.67
CA ASN A 134 -46.39 5.91 38.38
C ASN A 134 -45.40 5.51 37.26
N LYS A 135 -44.43 6.30 36.91
CA LYS A 135 -43.36 5.88 35.94
C LYS A 135 -42.04 5.66 36.66
N LYS A 136 -41.54 4.45 36.59
CA LYS A 136 -40.24 4.05 37.13
C LYS A 136 -39.20 4.16 36.02
N SER A 137 -38.07 4.75 36.33
CA SER A 137 -36.87 4.60 35.49
C SER A 137 -36.39 3.13 35.54
N GLU A 138 -35.50 2.72 34.60
CA GLU A 138 -34.87 1.40 34.70
C GLU A 138 -34.17 1.13 36.03
N LYS A 139 -33.85 2.18 36.80
CA LYS A 139 -33.27 2.12 38.14
C LYS A 139 -34.30 2.00 39.26
N GLY A 140 -35.58 1.98 38.93
CA GLY A 140 -36.68 1.77 39.92
C GLY A 140 -37.10 2.98 40.72
N GLU A 141 -36.57 4.18 40.48
CA GLU A 141 -36.88 5.43 41.18
C GLU A 141 -38.09 6.15 40.58
N LEU A 142 -38.89 6.78 41.39
CA LEU A 142 -40.01 7.63 40.96
C LEU A 142 -39.44 8.96 40.39
N LEU A 143 -39.84 9.30 39.19
CA LEU A 143 -39.49 10.56 38.56
C LEU A 143 -40.42 11.65 39.10
N ALA A 144 -39.92 12.52 39.98
CA ALA A 144 -40.60 13.74 40.42
C ALA A 144 -39.95 14.94 39.73
N LEU A 145 -40.76 15.91 39.29
CA LEU A 145 -40.26 17.14 38.69
C LEU A 145 -39.93 18.17 39.80
N ASP A 146 -38.73 18.71 39.79
CA ASP A 146 -38.38 19.81 40.63
C ASP A 146 -38.96 21.13 40.05
N GLU A 147 -39.26 22.10 40.93
CA GLU A 147 -39.71 23.44 40.50
C GLU A 147 -38.56 24.35 40.04
N GLU A 148 -37.32 23.91 40.20
CA GLU A 148 -36.13 24.67 39.83
C GLU A 148 -35.73 24.45 38.36
N SER A 149 -35.20 25.54 37.76
CA SER A 149 -34.61 25.49 36.42
C SER A 149 -33.13 25.83 36.51
N TYR A 150 -32.30 25.14 35.71
CA TYR A 150 -30.85 25.29 35.71
C TYR A 150 -30.32 25.81 34.38
N PHE A 151 -29.20 26.49 34.43
CA PHE A 151 -28.39 26.86 33.27
C PHE A 151 -27.03 26.18 33.36
N ILE A 152 -26.59 25.63 32.25
CA ILE A 152 -25.22 25.17 32.08
C ILE A 152 -24.60 25.88 30.88
N LEU A 153 -23.29 26.13 30.94
CA LEU A 153 -22.58 26.65 29.77
C LEU A 153 -22.60 25.59 28.68
N ASP A 154 -23.03 25.98 27.47
CA ASP A 154 -23.00 25.08 26.35
C ASP A 154 -21.55 24.89 25.86
N GLN A 155 -20.87 23.91 26.43
CA GLN A 155 -19.54 23.45 26.03
C GLN A 155 -19.60 22.32 25.00
N THR A 156 -20.80 21.98 24.53
CA THR A 156 -20.96 20.90 23.55
C THR A 156 -20.33 21.33 22.22
N VAL A 157 -19.15 20.79 21.97
CA VAL A 157 -18.56 20.83 20.63
C VAL A 157 -19.37 19.86 19.80
N ASP A 158 -20.14 20.34 18.84
CA ASP A 158 -20.82 19.50 17.88
C ASP A 158 -19.76 18.80 17.00
N ALA A 159 -19.22 17.71 17.54
CA ALA A 159 -18.18 16.93 16.85
C ALA A 159 -18.63 16.47 15.44
N LYS A 160 -19.95 16.29 15.26
CA LYS A 160 -20.55 15.84 14.00
C LYS A 160 -20.89 16.98 13.03
N PHE A 161 -20.72 18.25 13.43
CA PHE A 161 -21.06 19.42 12.59
C PHE A 161 -20.38 19.37 11.21
N HIS A 162 -19.09 19.10 11.16
CA HIS A 162 -18.34 19.07 9.91
C HIS A 162 -18.74 17.88 9.02
N ILE A 163 -19.03 16.73 9.63
CA ILE A 163 -19.52 15.53 8.94
C ILE A 163 -20.89 15.83 8.30
N ARG A 164 -21.82 16.39 9.06
CA ARG A 164 -23.14 16.78 8.54
C ARG A 164 -23.04 17.83 7.44
N SER A 165 -22.16 18.80 7.58
CA SER A 165 -21.93 19.81 6.54
C SER A 165 -21.41 19.19 5.24
N LEU A 166 -20.52 18.20 5.32
CA LEU A 166 -20.01 17.47 4.16
C LEU A 166 -21.12 16.65 3.49
N TYR A 167 -21.93 15.90 4.26
CA TYR A 167 -23.09 15.18 3.72
C TYR A 167 -24.06 16.11 2.98
N LYS A 168 -24.38 17.26 3.59
CA LYS A 168 -25.27 18.25 2.94
C LYS A 168 -24.72 18.72 1.60
N LYS A 169 -23.41 18.95 1.52
CA LYS A 169 -22.76 19.40 0.30
C LYS A 169 -22.74 18.31 -0.77
N ILE A 170 -22.49 17.05 -0.39
CA ILE A 170 -22.58 15.90 -1.30
C ILE A 170 -23.99 15.75 -1.85
N LEU A 171 -25.01 15.80 -0.98
CA LEU A 171 -26.43 15.68 -1.37
C LEU A 171 -26.93 16.85 -2.26
N ALA A 172 -26.41 18.06 -2.05
CA ALA A 172 -26.74 19.22 -2.83
C ALA A 172 -26.04 19.25 -4.21
N GLY A 173 -24.96 18.51 -4.38
CA GLY A 173 -24.08 18.54 -5.54
C GLY A 173 -24.57 17.65 -6.68
N LYS A 174 -25.50 18.14 -7.52
CA LYS A 174 -26.09 17.39 -8.66
C LYS A 174 -25.09 16.87 -9.71
N ASN A 175 -23.84 17.35 -9.72
CA ASN A 175 -22.81 17.02 -10.72
C ASN A 175 -21.46 16.64 -10.10
N LEU A 176 -21.43 16.25 -8.83
CA LEU A 176 -20.20 15.77 -8.21
C LEU A 176 -19.99 14.29 -8.61
N SER A 177 -18.89 14.02 -9.32
CA SER A 177 -18.45 12.65 -9.56
C SER A 177 -17.52 12.22 -8.40
N LEU A 178 -18.02 11.40 -7.50
CA LEU A 178 -17.33 10.94 -6.30
C LEU A 178 -17.19 9.41 -6.34
N SER A 179 -16.39 8.91 -7.28
CA SER A 179 -16.28 7.47 -7.58
C SER A 179 -15.98 6.61 -6.35
N LEU A 180 -15.09 7.07 -5.48
CA LEU A 180 -14.74 6.36 -4.25
C LEU A 180 -15.91 6.34 -3.24
N TYR A 181 -16.60 7.48 -3.07
CA TYR A 181 -17.79 7.57 -2.22
C TYR A 181 -18.92 6.69 -2.74
N ASP A 182 -19.18 6.74 -4.05
CA ASP A 182 -20.24 5.97 -4.69
C ASP A 182 -19.98 4.46 -4.56
N LYS A 183 -18.73 4.03 -4.74
CA LYS A 183 -18.32 2.62 -4.55
C LYS A 183 -18.52 2.16 -3.10
N MET A 184 -18.16 2.99 -2.12
CA MET A 184 -18.38 2.68 -0.71
C MET A 184 -19.88 2.63 -0.33
N LEU A 185 -20.70 3.43 -1.01
CA LEU A 185 -22.15 3.48 -0.76
C LEU A 185 -22.89 2.28 -1.36
N THR A 186 -22.50 1.82 -2.56
CA THR A 186 -23.16 0.69 -3.24
C THR A 186 -22.78 -0.66 -2.62
N GLY A 187 -21.64 -0.75 -1.98
CA GLY A 187 -21.15 -2.01 -1.39
C GLY A 187 -20.91 -3.12 -2.43
N GLU A 188 -20.81 -2.77 -3.71
CA GLU A 188 -20.48 -3.73 -4.76
C GLU A 188 -19.07 -4.29 -4.54
N GLN A 189 -19.01 -5.57 -4.22
CA GLN A 189 -17.77 -6.31 -4.21
C GLN A 189 -17.47 -6.78 -5.63
N GLU A 190 -16.53 -6.13 -6.30
CA GLU A 190 -15.92 -6.76 -7.46
C GLU A 190 -15.12 -7.97 -6.97
N THR A 191 -15.44 -9.15 -7.50
CA THR A 191 -14.60 -10.35 -7.31
C THR A 191 -13.25 -10.03 -7.94
N GLN A 192 -12.25 -9.78 -7.10
CA GLN A 192 -10.90 -9.53 -7.58
C GLN A 192 -10.36 -10.80 -8.24
N GLU A 193 -9.68 -10.60 -9.37
CA GLU A 193 -8.78 -11.61 -9.94
C GLU A 193 -7.78 -12.10 -8.88
N ALA A 194 -7.21 -13.28 -9.12
CA ALA A 194 -6.25 -13.89 -8.21
C ALA A 194 -5.21 -12.88 -7.70
N PRO A 195 -4.82 -12.95 -6.40
CA PRO A 195 -3.91 -11.99 -5.80
C PRO A 195 -2.58 -11.94 -6.57
N TYR A 196 -2.02 -10.74 -6.69
CA TYR A 196 -0.69 -10.56 -7.28
C TYR A 196 0.34 -11.26 -6.41
N GLN A 197 1.14 -12.13 -7.03
CA GLN A 197 2.17 -12.89 -6.31
C GLN A 197 3.17 -11.94 -5.63
N ALA A 198 3.56 -12.28 -4.39
CA ALA A 198 4.46 -11.49 -3.56
C ALA A 198 5.77 -11.10 -4.26
N HIS A 199 6.31 -12.01 -5.06
CA HIS A 199 7.61 -11.86 -5.72
C HIS A 199 7.51 -11.72 -7.25
N SER A 200 6.44 -11.09 -7.74
CA SER A 200 6.30 -10.75 -9.16
C SER A 200 7.35 -9.71 -9.58
N LEU A 201 8.18 -10.02 -10.57
CA LEU A 201 9.14 -9.05 -11.12
C LEU A 201 8.47 -7.74 -11.54
N ARG A 202 7.29 -7.80 -12.16
CA ARG A 202 6.52 -6.62 -12.56
C ARG A 202 6.25 -5.69 -11.37
N CYS A 203 5.86 -6.26 -10.22
CA CYS A 203 5.61 -5.48 -9.01
C CYS A 203 6.91 -4.98 -8.37
N MET A 204 7.99 -5.78 -8.43
CA MET A 204 9.30 -5.36 -7.92
C MET A 204 9.86 -4.14 -8.63
N TYR A 205 9.60 -3.97 -9.94
CA TYR A 205 9.97 -2.76 -10.68
C TYR A 205 9.20 -1.53 -10.17
N GLN A 206 7.92 -1.69 -9.82
CA GLN A 206 7.07 -0.60 -9.37
C GLN A 206 7.41 -0.13 -7.96
N HIS A 207 7.62 -1.06 -7.02
CA HIS A 207 7.94 -0.75 -5.63
C HIS A 207 9.32 -0.07 -5.51
N SER A 208 9.34 1.20 -5.16
CA SER A 208 10.55 2.06 -5.19
C SER A 208 10.96 2.60 -3.82
N GLY A 209 10.06 2.63 -2.83
CA GLY A 209 10.32 3.22 -1.52
C GLY A 209 9.91 2.31 -0.36
N GLN A 210 10.76 2.24 0.67
CA GLN A 210 10.50 1.51 1.92
C GLN A 210 10.94 2.35 3.11
N MET A 211 10.03 2.56 4.09
CA MET A 211 10.33 3.39 5.25
C MET A 211 11.20 2.67 6.29
N GLY A 212 10.98 1.38 6.49
CA GLY A 212 11.77 0.56 7.42
C GLY A 212 12.92 -0.15 6.71
N GLY A 213 14.16 -0.03 7.24
CA GLY A 213 15.34 -0.68 6.67
C GLY A 213 15.81 -1.94 7.43
N GLU A 214 15.24 -2.23 8.60
CA GLU A 214 15.69 -3.34 9.44
C GLU A 214 15.18 -4.71 8.98
N TYR A 215 13.90 -4.76 8.60
CA TYR A 215 13.24 -6.00 8.18
C TYR A 215 12.58 -5.81 6.82
N PRO A 216 12.68 -6.82 5.93
CA PRO A 216 11.94 -6.82 4.68
C PRO A 216 10.46 -7.09 4.94
N LEU A 217 9.63 -6.75 3.97
CA LEU A 217 8.20 -7.07 4.00
C LEU A 217 7.98 -8.59 3.96
N SER A 218 7.00 -9.08 4.72
CA SER A 218 6.50 -10.45 4.60
C SER A 218 5.77 -10.67 3.26
N GLU A 219 5.53 -11.92 2.87
CA GLU A 219 4.80 -12.24 1.63
C GLU A 219 3.44 -11.57 1.56
N SER A 220 2.63 -11.69 2.61
CA SER A 220 1.28 -11.09 2.65
C SER A 220 1.31 -9.55 2.59
N GLN A 221 2.30 -8.91 3.22
CA GLN A 221 2.50 -7.47 3.09
C GLN A 221 2.90 -7.07 1.67
N ARG A 222 3.74 -7.87 1.00
CA ARG A 222 4.13 -7.65 -0.40
C ARG A 222 2.94 -7.78 -1.35
N GLU A 223 2.12 -8.80 -1.14
CA GLU A 223 0.88 -8.96 -1.92
C GLU A 223 -0.02 -7.73 -1.77
N ALA A 224 -0.20 -7.22 -0.55
CA ALA A 224 -0.97 -6.00 -0.31
C ALA A 224 -0.36 -4.77 -1.00
N VAL A 225 0.98 -4.57 -0.94
CA VAL A 225 1.68 -3.50 -1.68
C VAL A 225 1.51 -3.68 -3.19
N ASN A 226 1.63 -4.91 -3.68
CA ASN A 226 1.44 -5.21 -5.10
C ASN A 226 0.02 -4.87 -5.57
N HIS A 227 -1.00 -5.22 -4.79
CA HIS A 227 -2.38 -4.81 -5.08
C HIS A 227 -2.55 -3.29 -5.08
N PHE A 228 -1.93 -2.60 -4.12
CA PHE A 228 -1.99 -1.15 -4.02
C PHE A 228 -1.48 -0.45 -5.30
N HIS A 229 -0.41 -0.95 -5.93
CA HIS A 229 0.14 -0.38 -7.16
C HIS A 229 -0.84 -0.38 -8.35
N PHE A 230 -1.82 -1.27 -8.35
CA PHE A 230 -2.81 -1.38 -9.44
C PHE A 230 -4.12 -0.68 -9.14
N LEU A 231 -4.27 -0.05 -7.95
CA LEU A 231 -5.44 0.76 -7.62
C LEU A 231 -5.54 1.98 -8.53
N LYS A 232 -6.74 2.20 -9.04
CA LYS A 232 -7.12 3.39 -9.78
C LYS A 232 -7.85 4.38 -8.87
N ASP A 233 -8.04 5.60 -9.35
CA ASP A 233 -8.90 6.55 -8.66
C ASP A 233 -10.34 5.99 -8.56
N GLY A 234 -10.89 6.03 -7.37
CA GLY A 234 -12.16 5.39 -7.02
C GLY A 234 -12.04 4.00 -6.41
N ASP A 235 -10.84 3.43 -6.31
CA ASP A 235 -10.65 2.09 -5.74
C ASP A 235 -10.35 2.12 -4.24
N VAL A 236 -10.74 1.01 -3.60
CA VAL A 236 -10.47 0.73 -2.18
C VAL A 236 -9.68 -0.57 -2.06
N LEU A 237 -8.60 -0.56 -1.32
CA LEU A 237 -7.92 -1.77 -0.86
C LEU A 237 -8.28 -2.01 0.60
N ALA A 238 -8.91 -3.15 0.88
CA ALA A 238 -9.16 -3.61 2.23
C ALA A 238 -8.10 -4.64 2.65
N VAL A 239 -7.50 -4.42 3.81
CA VAL A 239 -6.49 -5.31 4.40
C VAL A 239 -6.96 -5.74 5.77
N SER A 240 -7.24 -7.04 5.92
CA SER A 240 -7.58 -7.64 7.21
C SER A 240 -6.36 -8.34 7.81
N GLY A 241 -6.15 -8.14 9.10
CA GLY A 241 -5.08 -8.83 9.81
C GLY A 241 -5.15 -8.59 11.31
N PRO A 242 -4.85 -9.62 12.13
CA PRO A 242 -4.84 -9.50 13.58
C PRO A 242 -3.76 -8.53 14.09
N PRO A 243 -3.82 -8.11 15.37
CA PRO A 243 -2.78 -7.30 15.99
C PRO A 243 -1.41 -7.99 15.90
N GLY A 244 -0.34 -7.20 15.66
CA GLY A 244 1.02 -7.72 15.60
C GLY A 244 1.45 -8.30 14.25
N THR A 245 0.59 -8.34 13.23
CA THR A 245 0.94 -8.84 11.86
C THR A 245 1.69 -7.82 11.00
N GLY A 246 2.06 -6.68 11.56
CA GLY A 246 2.82 -5.66 10.84
C GLY A 246 1.98 -4.77 9.92
N LYS A 247 0.70 -4.56 10.23
CA LYS A 247 -0.17 -3.59 9.51
C LYS A 247 0.49 -2.21 9.39
N THR A 248 1.09 -1.73 10.46
CA THR A 248 1.82 -0.46 10.49
C THR A 248 2.99 -0.43 9.50
N THR A 249 3.77 -1.51 9.39
CA THR A 249 4.86 -1.63 8.43
C THR A 249 4.35 -1.55 6.99
N LEU A 250 3.20 -2.16 6.71
CA LEU A 250 2.53 -2.05 5.41
C LEU A 250 2.15 -0.60 5.11
N LEU A 251 1.52 0.12 6.06
CA LEU A 251 1.16 1.52 5.88
C LEU A 251 2.39 2.39 5.61
N GLN A 252 3.44 2.21 6.38
CA GLN A 252 4.71 2.92 6.21
C GLN A 252 5.34 2.65 4.85
N SER A 253 5.29 1.40 4.36
CA SER A 253 5.79 1.03 3.04
C SER A 253 5.04 1.74 1.91
N ILE A 254 3.70 1.75 1.96
CA ILE A 254 2.87 2.40 0.95
C ILE A 254 3.11 3.92 0.94
N VAL A 255 3.19 4.56 2.11
CA VAL A 255 3.49 5.99 2.22
C VAL A 255 4.87 6.30 1.65
N ALA A 256 5.88 5.49 1.97
CA ALA A 256 7.23 5.67 1.45
C ALA A 256 7.29 5.53 -0.07
N ASP A 257 6.62 4.52 -0.61
CA ASP A 257 6.59 4.25 -2.04
C ASP A 257 5.90 5.36 -2.84
N MET A 258 4.77 5.86 -2.35
CA MET A 258 4.10 7.02 -2.96
C MET A 258 4.98 8.26 -2.93
N LEU A 259 5.65 8.53 -1.81
CA LEU A 259 6.54 9.68 -1.67
C LEU A 259 7.72 9.62 -2.67
N VAL A 260 8.37 8.44 -2.75
CA VAL A 260 9.47 8.21 -3.68
C VAL A 260 9.02 8.34 -5.14
N SER A 261 7.86 7.77 -5.46
CA SER A 261 7.32 7.82 -6.83
C SER A 261 7.03 9.24 -7.29
N HIS A 262 6.48 10.10 -6.41
CA HIS A 262 6.26 11.52 -6.72
C HIS A 262 7.58 12.30 -6.81
N ALA A 263 8.55 12.01 -5.92
CA ALA A 263 9.85 12.67 -5.95
C ALA A 263 10.63 12.40 -7.24
N LEU A 264 10.55 11.18 -7.78
CA LEU A 264 11.20 10.77 -9.01
C LEU A 264 10.74 11.54 -10.25
N VAL A 265 9.47 11.93 -10.28
CA VAL A 265 8.90 12.71 -11.39
C VAL A 265 8.82 14.20 -11.08
N GLU A 266 9.48 14.63 -10.01
CA GLU A 266 9.53 16.03 -9.52
C GLU A 266 8.14 16.64 -9.21
N ASP A 267 7.13 15.81 -9.03
CA ASP A 267 5.79 16.23 -8.65
C ASP A 267 5.74 16.76 -7.20
N PRO A 268 4.70 17.53 -6.83
CA PRO A 268 4.40 17.82 -5.44
C PRO A 268 4.24 16.53 -4.63
N PRO A 269 4.58 16.54 -3.32
CA PRO A 269 4.40 15.36 -2.50
C PRO A 269 2.92 14.96 -2.43
N PRO A 270 2.60 13.66 -2.36
CA PRO A 270 1.22 13.20 -2.26
C PRO A 270 0.58 13.67 -0.95
N VAL A 271 -0.69 14.01 -1.01
CA VAL A 271 -1.49 14.35 0.18
C VAL A 271 -2.08 13.05 0.74
N ILE A 272 -1.45 12.51 1.78
CA ILE A 272 -1.87 11.27 2.44
C ILE A 272 -2.45 11.59 3.80
N VAL A 273 -3.65 11.08 4.07
CA VAL A 273 -4.35 11.28 5.34
C VAL A 273 -4.64 9.94 5.99
N ALA A 274 -4.15 9.76 7.21
CA ALA A 274 -4.50 8.61 8.05
C ALA A 274 -5.55 9.05 9.10
N THR A 275 -6.59 8.26 9.24
CA THR A 275 -7.75 8.59 10.09
C THR A 275 -8.32 7.37 10.81
N SER A 276 -8.96 7.63 11.93
CA SER A 276 -9.76 6.67 12.71
C SER A 276 -10.86 7.42 13.46
N THR A 277 -11.80 6.73 14.06
CA THR A 277 -12.81 7.36 14.96
C THR A 277 -12.25 7.63 16.33
N ASN A 278 -11.32 6.81 16.81
CA ASN A 278 -10.78 6.88 18.16
C ASN A 278 -9.49 7.70 18.20
N ASN A 279 -9.37 8.62 19.16
CA ASN A 279 -8.13 9.38 19.42
C ASN A 279 -6.94 8.47 19.77
N GLN A 280 -7.18 7.32 20.42
CA GLN A 280 -6.13 6.35 20.74
C GLN A 280 -5.53 5.74 19.48
N ALA A 281 -6.36 5.29 18.53
CA ALA A 281 -5.90 4.75 17.25
C ALA A 281 -5.11 5.82 16.45
N VAL A 282 -5.60 7.06 16.43
CA VAL A 282 -4.90 8.19 15.81
C VAL A 282 -3.53 8.42 16.46
N THR A 283 -3.41 8.36 17.78
CA THR A 283 -2.10 8.51 18.46
C THR A 283 -1.17 7.34 18.19
N ASN A 284 -1.67 6.12 18.06
CA ASN A 284 -0.87 4.96 17.69
C ASN A 284 -0.25 5.12 16.28
N VAL A 285 -1.02 5.63 15.32
CA VAL A 285 -0.51 5.93 13.97
C VAL A 285 0.59 6.98 14.05
N ILE A 286 0.39 8.08 14.79
CA ILE A 286 1.41 9.13 14.94
C ILE A 286 2.68 8.56 15.58
N ASP A 287 2.55 7.82 16.68
CA ASP A 287 3.67 7.22 17.39
C ASP A 287 4.48 6.27 16.48
N SER A 288 3.81 5.58 15.56
CA SER A 288 4.46 4.69 14.61
C SER A 288 5.28 5.45 13.55
N PHE A 289 4.77 6.56 13.07
CA PHE A 289 5.48 7.42 12.10
C PHE A 289 6.53 8.34 12.76
N ALA A 290 6.42 8.60 14.06
CA ALA A 290 7.44 9.31 14.84
C ALA A 290 8.67 8.46 15.15
N LYS A 291 8.51 7.14 15.25
CA LYS A 291 9.60 6.18 15.54
C LYS A 291 10.14 5.56 14.27
N ILE A 292 10.83 6.36 13.45
CA ILE A 292 11.50 5.81 12.29
C ILE A 292 12.69 4.97 12.78
N PRO A 293 12.78 3.68 12.40
CA PRO A 293 13.92 2.89 12.75
C PRO A 293 15.17 3.43 12.05
N ASN A 294 16.09 3.97 12.82
CA ASN A 294 17.43 4.27 12.37
C ASN A 294 18.21 2.94 12.40
N ILE A 295 18.62 2.45 11.22
CA ILE A 295 19.41 1.21 11.13
C ILE A 295 20.90 1.46 11.30
N GLY A 296 21.33 2.72 11.48
CA GLY A 296 22.73 3.12 11.63
C GLY A 296 23.49 3.05 10.32
N LEU A 297 22.83 3.33 9.20
CA LEU A 297 23.44 3.39 7.87
C LEU A 297 24.34 4.62 7.77
N ASP A 298 23.77 5.79 8.05
CA ASP A 298 24.46 7.07 8.08
C ASP A 298 23.75 8.02 9.06
N ASP A 299 24.48 8.52 10.04
CA ASP A 299 23.91 9.37 11.09
C ASP A 299 23.36 10.71 10.56
N LEU A 300 23.84 11.19 9.41
CA LEU A 300 23.32 12.40 8.76
C LEU A 300 22.11 12.08 7.88
N LEU A 301 22.13 10.99 7.11
CA LEU A 301 21.05 10.61 6.21
C LEU A 301 19.79 10.21 6.99
N GLU A 302 19.94 9.48 8.09
CA GLU A 302 18.81 8.96 8.89
C GLU A 302 18.27 9.94 9.93
N GLN A 303 18.57 11.24 9.78
CA GLN A 303 18.07 12.35 10.60
C GLN A 303 17.29 13.33 9.74
N ARG A 304 16.44 14.12 10.37
CA ARG A 304 15.77 15.23 9.68
C ARG A 304 16.74 16.41 9.55
N TRP A 305 16.70 17.06 8.38
CA TRP A 305 17.57 18.21 8.07
C TRP A 305 16.89 19.56 8.34
N ILE A 306 15.69 19.56 8.88
CA ILE A 306 14.98 20.76 9.34
C ILE A 306 14.84 20.69 10.84
N GLU A 307 15.39 21.70 11.52
CA GLU A 307 15.34 21.81 12.98
C GLU A 307 13.89 21.81 13.47
N GLY A 308 13.60 21.02 14.52
CA GLY A 308 12.28 20.92 15.12
C GLY A 308 11.30 19.96 14.45
N VAL A 309 11.62 19.43 13.27
CA VAL A 309 10.82 18.40 12.61
C VAL A 309 11.42 17.02 12.91
N ASN A 310 10.83 16.27 13.81
CA ASN A 310 11.30 14.97 14.26
C ASN A 310 10.32 13.82 13.99
N SER A 311 9.31 14.07 13.16
CA SER A 311 8.24 13.12 12.83
C SER A 311 8.00 13.10 11.32
N LEU A 312 7.52 11.96 10.80
CA LEU A 312 7.02 11.84 9.43
C LEU A 312 5.50 12.02 9.35
N ALA A 313 4.85 12.34 10.47
CA ALA A 313 3.42 12.63 10.50
C ALA A 313 3.14 13.97 11.15
N ALA A 314 2.16 14.69 10.60
CA ALA A 314 1.58 15.88 11.20
C ALA A 314 0.28 15.54 11.93
N TYR A 315 0.14 15.99 13.16
CA TYR A 315 -1.06 15.78 13.96
C TYR A 315 -2.02 16.97 13.87
N PHE A 316 -3.29 16.65 13.61
CA PHE A 316 -4.41 17.60 13.61
C PHE A 316 -5.35 17.32 14.80
N PRO A 317 -4.97 17.72 16.01
CA PRO A 317 -5.73 17.40 17.22
C PRO A 317 -7.12 18.07 17.23
N SER A 318 -8.05 17.47 17.98
CA SER A 318 -9.22 18.20 18.47
C SER A 318 -8.81 19.13 19.61
N THR A 319 -9.63 20.14 19.92
CA THR A 319 -9.33 21.08 20.99
C THR A 319 -9.08 20.38 22.34
N GLN A 320 -9.88 19.37 22.67
CA GLN A 320 -9.73 18.57 23.90
C GLN A 320 -8.49 17.66 23.86
N ALA A 321 -8.14 17.11 22.68
CA ALA A 321 -6.97 16.26 22.54
C ALA A 321 -5.65 17.06 22.60
N MET A 322 -5.68 18.34 22.26
CA MET A 322 -4.52 19.24 22.42
C MET A 322 -4.04 19.29 23.86
N ASP A 323 -4.96 19.49 24.80
CA ASP A 323 -4.63 19.63 26.25
C ASP A 323 -4.07 18.32 26.81
N LYS A 324 -4.62 17.16 26.40
CA LYS A 324 -4.19 15.85 26.86
C LYS A 324 -2.81 15.41 26.30
N ASN A 325 -2.39 15.96 25.16
CA ASN A 325 -1.16 15.53 24.47
C ASN A 325 -0.03 16.57 24.50
N LYS A 326 -0.16 17.62 25.32
CA LYS A 326 0.86 18.68 25.48
C LYS A 326 2.26 18.13 25.80
N ASP A 327 2.35 17.05 26.56
CA ASP A 327 3.61 16.46 26.99
C ASP A 327 4.26 15.58 25.92
N LYS A 328 3.52 15.14 24.89
CA LYS A 328 3.99 14.20 23.86
C LYS A 328 4.77 14.85 22.71
N ARG A 329 4.81 16.17 22.62
CA ARG A 329 5.57 16.95 21.62
C ARG A 329 5.37 16.50 20.17
N TYR A 330 4.14 16.14 19.79
CA TYR A 330 3.83 15.83 18.40
C TYR A 330 4.01 17.07 17.53
N PHE A 331 4.49 16.86 16.28
CA PHE A 331 4.52 17.92 15.28
C PHE A 331 3.08 18.27 14.85
N CYS A 332 2.60 19.41 15.32
CA CYS A 332 1.21 19.83 15.17
C CYS A 332 1.05 20.99 14.19
N THR A 333 -0.19 21.20 13.74
CA THR A 333 -0.54 22.32 12.85
C THR A 333 -0.79 23.63 13.57
N THR A 334 -0.88 23.61 14.89
CA THR A 334 -1.23 24.76 15.74
C THR A 334 -0.13 25.05 16.76
N GLU A 335 -0.07 26.28 17.28
CA GLU A 335 0.99 26.82 18.16
C GLU A 335 1.16 26.12 19.53
N VAL A 336 0.56 24.96 19.75
CA VAL A 336 0.58 24.31 21.04
C VAL A 336 1.77 23.38 21.16
N GLY A 337 2.72 23.72 22.03
CA GLY A 337 3.78 22.82 22.49
C GLY A 337 5.16 22.95 21.85
N GLY A 338 5.44 24.02 21.13
CA GLY A 338 6.82 24.39 20.74
C GLY A 338 7.33 23.81 19.44
N PHE A 339 6.54 23.05 18.67
CA PHE A 339 6.90 22.63 17.30
C PHE A 339 5.64 22.57 16.45
N SER A 340 5.36 23.64 15.71
CA SER A 340 4.22 23.71 14.80
C SER A 340 4.61 24.26 13.44
N PHE A 341 3.84 23.93 12.41
CA PHE A 341 4.01 24.54 11.10
C PHE A 341 3.94 26.08 11.16
N ALA A 342 3.10 26.63 12.04
CA ALA A 342 2.97 28.08 12.22
C ALA A 342 4.28 28.73 12.72
N GLU A 343 5.01 28.06 13.61
CA GLU A 343 6.31 28.54 14.11
C GLU A 343 7.41 28.45 13.05
N LEU A 344 7.46 27.34 12.30
CA LEU A 344 8.42 27.17 11.20
C LEU A 344 8.20 28.18 10.08
N GLU A 345 6.95 28.56 9.79
CA GLU A 345 6.61 29.53 8.73
C GLU A 345 6.83 31.01 9.11
N ASN A 346 7.42 31.29 10.27
CA ASN A 346 7.92 32.62 10.61
C ASN A 346 9.24 32.88 9.86
N GLU A 347 9.40 34.05 9.25
CA GLU A 347 10.59 34.41 8.45
C GLU A 347 11.93 34.16 9.15
N GLN A 348 12.01 34.48 10.46
CA GLN A 348 13.23 34.24 11.23
C GLN A 348 13.54 32.77 11.43
N ASN A 349 12.51 31.95 11.67
CA ASN A 349 12.67 30.51 11.87
C ASN A 349 12.91 29.79 10.54
N GLU A 350 12.30 30.23 9.46
CA GLU A 350 12.53 29.70 8.12
C GLU A 350 13.99 29.92 7.66
N GLN A 351 14.57 31.10 7.97
CA GLN A 351 15.97 31.35 7.67
C GLN A 351 16.92 30.46 8.49
N LYS A 352 16.64 30.30 9.79
CA LYS A 352 17.41 29.38 10.66
C LYS A 352 17.30 27.93 10.17
N ALA A 353 16.10 27.51 9.78
CA ALA A 353 15.87 26.19 9.22
C ALA A 353 16.64 25.97 7.92
N LEU A 354 16.73 26.99 7.05
CA LEU A 354 17.53 26.94 5.83
C LEU A 354 19.02 26.80 6.13
N ASP A 355 19.54 27.60 7.06
CA ASP A 355 20.96 27.54 7.44
C ASP A 355 21.31 26.15 8.01
N PHE A 356 20.47 25.61 8.88
CA PHE A 356 20.63 24.27 9.44
C PHE A 356 20.55 23.18 8.34
N PHE A 357 19.59 23.29 7.43
CA PHE A 357 19.42 22.38 6.30
C PHE A 357 20.69 22.35 5.42
N LEU A 358 21.21 23.53 5.05
CA LEU A 358 22.41 23.65 4.22
C LEU A 358 23.66 23.12 4.92
N GLU A 359 23.77 23.30 6.25
CA GLU A 359 24.85 22.72 7.07
C GLU A 359 24.78 21.18 7.03
N LYS A 360 23.62 20.57 7.29
CA LYS A 360 23.45 19.11 7.25
C LYS A 360 23.71 18.54 5.86
N ALA A 361 23.18 19.17 4.82
CA ALA A 361 23.42 18.77 3.43
C ALA A 361 24.90 18.85 3.06
N SER A 362 25.56 19.95 3.46
CA SER A 362 27.01 20.13 3.20
C SER A 362 27.85 19.09 3.92
N GLY A 363 27.47 18.72 5.15
CA GLY A 363 28.10 17.63 5.89
C GLY A 363 27.93 16.28 5.20
N TYR A 364 26.72 15.94 4.77
CA TYR A 364 26.43 14.67 4.09
C TYR A 364 27.15 14.53 2.74
N PHE A 365 27.11 15.58 1.91
CA PHE A 365 27.73 15.55 0.58
C PHE A 365 29.22 15.89 0.58
N HIS A 366 29.82 16.23 1.73
CA HIS A 366 31.21 16.67 1.88
C HIS A 366 31.58 17.84 0.92
N ARG A 367 30.60 18.69 0.64
CA ARG A 367 30.74 19.90 -0.19
C ARG A 367 29.86 21.03 0.32
N THR A 368 30.27 22.28 0.17
CA THR A 368 29.49 23.43 0.59
C THR A 368 28.38 23.75 -0.41
N PHE A 369 27.16 23.82 0.06
CA PHE A 369 26.01 24.33 -0.68
C PHE A 369 25.65 25.74 -0.22
N LYS A 370 25.18 26.56 -1.15
CA LYS A 370 24.73 27.92 -0.87
C LYS A 370 23.23 28.11 -1.04
N LYS A 371 22.59 27.20 -1.76
CA LYS A 371 21.16 27.26 -2.06
C LYS A 371 20.50 25.90 -1.91
N TRP A 372 19.22 25.92 -1.56
CA TRP A 372 18.42 24.72 -1.41
C TRP A 372 18.20 23.96 -2.73
N ASP A 373 18.09 24.69 -3.87
CA ASP A 373 17.90 24.09 -5.20
C ASP A 373 19.09 23.26 -5.65
N GLU A 374 20.32 23.66 -5.31
CA GLU A 374 21.53 22.87 -5.56
C GLU A 374 21.50 21.55 -4.77
N VAL A 375 20.99 21.58 -3.54
CA VAL A 375 20.83 20.38 -2.70
C VAL A 375 19.71 19.49 -3.25
N ALA A 376 18.58 20.07 -3.64
CA ALA A 376 17.46 19.33 -4.23
C ALA A 376 17.90 18.56 -5.49
N ALA A 377 18.66 19.21 -6.38
CA ALA A 377 19.20 18.56 -7.58
C ALA A 377 20.14 17.39 -7.23
N ALA A 378 21.05 17.59 -6.26
CA ALA A 378 21.97 16.53 -5.83
C ALA A 378 21.26 15.34 -5.18
N LEU A 379 20.19 15.60 -4.42
CA LEU A 379 19.36 14.54 -3.80
C LEU A 379 18.54 13.79 -4.85
N HIS A 380 18.00 14.50 -5.84
CA HIS A 380 17.25 13.89 -6.92
C HIS A 380 18.16 12.99 -7.78
N GLU A 381 19.39 13.41 -8.09
CA GLU A 381 20.39 12.59 -8.77
C GLU A 381 20.67 11.28 -7.99
N LYS A 382 20.82 11.37 -6.65
CA LYS A 382 21.00 10.19 -5.80
C LYS A 382 19.78 9.27 -5.81
N LEU A 383 18.59 9.83 -5.79
CA LEU A 383 17.34 9.10 -5.86
C LEU A 383 17.19 8.35 -7.20
N GLU A 384 17.44 9.04 -8.31
CA GLU A 384 17.45 8.42 -9.66
C GLU A 384 18.48 7.30 -9.74
N HIS A 385 19.67 7.51 -9.18
CA HIS A 385 20.71 6.50 -9.15
C HIS A 385 20.28 5.23 -8.41
N CYS A 386 19.65 5.35 -7.24
CA CYS A 386 19.11 4.19 -6.49
C CYS A 386 18.08 3.41 -7.33
N VAL A 387 17.17 4.11 -8.01
CA VAL A 387 16.15 3.47 -8.84
C VAL A 387 16.77 2.84 -10.09
N GLN A 388 17.77 3.45 -10.67
CA GLN A 388 18.49 2.89 -11.81
C GLN A 388 19.29 1.64 -11.43
N SER A 389 19.96 1.64 -10.28
CA SER A 389 20.66 0.47 -9.74
C SER A 389 19.69 -0.68 -9.46
N LYS A 390 18.52 -0.39 -8.85
CA LYS A 390 17.43 -1.37 -8.69
C LYS A 390 17.02 -1.97 -10.04
N LYS A 391 16.79 -1.12 -11.05
CA LYS A 391 16.39 -1.55 -12.38
C LYS A 391 17.43 -2.45 -13.04
N GLN A 392 18.71 -2.11 -12.97
CA GLN A 392 19.80 -2.93 -13.52
C GLN A 392 19.84 -4.33 -12.89
N ILE A 393 19.66 -4.43 -11.56
CA ILE A 393 19.60 -5.71 -10.86
C ILE A 393 18.41 -6.54 -11.34
N LEU A 394 17.22 -5.91 -11.43
CA LEU A 394 16.00 -6.59 -11.87
C LEU A 394 16.05 -6.99 -13.34
N ASP A 395 16.63 -6.16 -14.22
CA ASP A 395 16.82 -6.49 -15.64
C ASP A 395 17.75 -7.70 -15.78
N SER A 396 18.87 -7.72 -15.04
CA SER A 396 19.79 -8.85 -15.02
C SER A 396 19.15 -10.12 -14.47
N LEU A 397 18.33 -10.02 -13.44
CA LEU A 397 17.56 -11.12 -12.87
C LEU A 397 16.53 -11.66 -13.87
N ASN A 398 15.81 -10.77 -14.54
CA ASN A 398 14.82 -11.12 -15.56
C ASN A 398 15.46 -11.88 -16.75
N GLU A 399 16.66 -11.47 -17.17
CA GLU A 399 17.42 -12.19 -18.21
C GLU A 399 17.80 -13.61 -17.78
N VAL A 400 18.18 -13.79 -16.52
CA VAL A 400 18.47 -15.12 -15.96
C VAL A 400 17.19 -15.96 -15.89
N GLN A 401 16.10 -15.39 -15.38
CA GLN A 401 14.81 -16.09 -15.26
C GLN A 401 14.23 -16.51 -16.63
N LYS A 402 14.40 -15.69 -17.67
CA LYS A 402 13.97 -16.07 -19.03
C LYS A 402 14.63 -17.34 -19.54
N ILE A 403 15.85 -17.63 -19.08
CA ILE A 403 16.56 -18.87 -19.45
C ILE A 403 16.09 -20.03 -18.58
N MET A 404 15.96 -19.82 -17.28
CA MET A 404 15.64 -20.86 -16.29
C MET A 404 14.14 -21.19 -16.20
N GLY A 405 13.26 -20.26 -16.61
CA GLY A 405 11.82 -20.40 -16.39
C GLY A 405 11.49 -20.34 -14.88
N ASN A 406 10.73 -21.31 -14.42
CA ASN A 406 10.30 -21.42 -13.01
C ASN A 406 11.26 -22.24 -12.13
N ASP A 407 12.30 -22.83 -12.73
CA ASP A 407 13.25 -23.65 -11.98
C ASP A 407 14.22 -22.78 -11.17
N SER A 408 14.67 -23.28 -10.03
CA SER A 408 15.81 -22.69 -9.34
C SER A 408 17.10 -22.92 -10.16
N TYR A 409 18.11 -22.08 -9.94
CA TYR A 409 19.39 -22.20 -10.66
C TYR A 409 19.99 -23.60 -10.54
N ARG A 410 19.95 -24.19 -9.35
CA ARG A 410 20.48 -25.52 -9.08
C ARG A 410 19.69 -26.60 -9.82
N GLU A 411 18.36 -26.55 -9.73
CA GLU A 411 17.48 -27.50 -10.40
C GLU A 411 17.63 -27.44 -11.93
N PHE A 412 17.71 -26.22 -12.48
CA PHE A 412 17.90 -26.03 -13.92
C PHE A 412 19.22 -26.66 -14.40
N ILE A 413 20.33 -26.41 -13.68
CA ILE A 413 21.63 -26.99 -14.01
C ILE A 413 21.60 -28.50 -13.89
N GLU A 414 21.03 -29.06 -12.84
CA GLU A 414 20.91 -30.51 -12.63
C GLU A 414 20.06 -31.16 -13.74
N LYS A 415 18.89 -30.63 -14.02
CA LYS A 415 18.01 -31.13 -15.12
C LYS A 415 18.70 -31.05 -16.47
N THR A 416 19.33 -29.92 -16.79
CA THR A 416 20.02 -29.76 -18.09
C THR A 416 21.20 -30.69 -18.23
N ASN A 417 21.97 -30.92 -17.17
CA ASN A 417 23.07 -31.89 -17.20
C ASN A 417 22.59 -33.33 -17.30
N GLN A 418 21.49 -33.70 -16.66
CA GLN A 418 20.87 -35.02 -16.80
C GLN A 418 20.41 -35.25 -18.25
N LEU A 419 19.73 -34.27 -18.86
CA LEU A 419 19.32 -34.35 -20.26
C LEU A 419 20.51 -34.48 -21.22
N LYS A 420 21.58 -33.72 -20.99
CA LYS A 420 22.83 -33.83 -21.75
C LYS A 420 23.43 -35.22 -21.69
N GLU A 421 23.50 -35.80 -20.49
CA GLU A 421 24.08 -37.12 -20.31
C GLU A 421 23.22 -38.21 -20.97
N GLN A 422 21.90 -38.12 -20.91
CA GLN A 422 20.99 -38.99 -21.64
C GLN A 422 21.21 -38.92 -23.16
N LEU A 423 21.26 -37.70 -23.72
CA LEU A 423 21.54 -37.48 -25.14
C LEU A 423 22.92 -38.02 -25.56
N ARG A 424 23.92 -37.92 -24.68
CA ARG A 424 25.26 -38.43 -24.91
C ARG A 424 25.31 -39.94 -24.95
N ILE A 425 24.59 -40.60 -24.04
CA ILE A 425 24.43 -42.06 -24.04
C ILE A 425 23.72 -42.52 -25.31
N GLU A 426 22.65 -41.83 -25.70
CA GLU A 426 21.91 -42.11 -26.93
C GLU A 426 22.79 -41.93 -28.19
N SER A 427 23.54 -40.82 -28.25
CA SER A 427 24.52 -40.57 -29.34
C SER A 427 25.56 -41.66 -29.44
N MET A 428 26.11 -42.14 -28.31
CA MET A 428 27.06 -43.28 -28.30
C MET A 428 26.42 -44.57 -28.84
N SER A 429 25.17 -44.83 -28.49
CA SER A 429 24.41 -45.98 -28.99
C SER A 429 24.20 -45.90 -30.49
N VAL A 430 23.79 -44.74 -31.00
CA VAL A 430 23.58 -44.51 -32.44
C VAL A 430 24.91 -44.60 -33.21
N ALA A 431 25.98 -44.02 -32.66
CA ALA A 431 27.33 -44.12 -33.25
C ALA A 431 27.83 -45.57 -33.35
N SER A 432 27.56 -46.41 -32.33
CA SER A 432 27.85 -47.82 -32.36
C SER A 432 27.06 -48.57 -33.44
N LYS A 433 25.76 -48.27 -33.60
CA LYS A 433 24.92 -48.83 -34.67
C LYS A 433 25.38 -48.38 -36.03
N LEU A 434 25.76 -47.13 -36.19
CA LEU A 434 26.30 -46.60 -37.44
C LEU A 434 27.57 -47.33 -37.83
N LYS A 435 28.51 -47.50 -36.91
CA LYS A 435 29.75 -48.26 -37.17
C LYS A 435 29.46 -49.68 -37.63
N ALA A 436 28.55 -50.38 -36.97
CA ALA A 436 28.13 -51.72 -37.36
C ALA A 436 27.45 -51.76 -38.76
N ALA A 437 26.69 -50.71 -39.09
CA ALA A 437 26.09 -50.61 -40.44
C ALA A 437 27.14 -50.32 -41.54
N GLU A 438 28.13 -49.46 -41.25
CA GLU A 438 29.25 -49.17 -42.14
C GLU A 438 30.11 -50.39 -42.37
N GLU A 439 30.40 -51.19 -41.33
CA GLU A 439 31.12 -52.46 -41.46
C GLU A 439 30.36 -53.47 -42.35
N LYS A 440 29.03 -53.55 -42.20
CA LYS A 440 28.18 -54.37 -43.07
C LYS A 440 28.16 -53.89 -44.51
N LEU A 441 28.06 -52.56 -44.70
CA LEU A 441 28.13 -51.97 -46.05
C LEU A 441 29.48 -52.27 -46.75
N ASP A 442 30.58 -52.11 -46.03
CA ASP A 442 31.92 -52.35 -46.50
C ASP A 442 32.11 -53.84 -46.87
N THR A 443 31.70 -54.76 -45.97
CA THR A 443 31.70 -56.18 -46.19
C THR A 443 30.88 -56.55 -47.47
N CYS A 444 29.70 -55.97 -47.62
CA CYS A 444 28.82 -56.14 -48.76
C CYS A 444 29.50 -55.64 -50.06
N CYS A 445 30.12 -54.45 -50.00
CA CYS A 445 30.85 -53.90 -51.15
C CYS A 445 32.08 -54.74 -51.56
N HIS A 446 32.88 -55.21 -50.61
CA HIS A 446 34.02 -56.06 -50.85
C HIS A 446 33.58 -57.38 -51.47
N ARG A 447 32.55 -58.02 -50.94
CA ARG A 447 32.05 -59.28 -51.46
C ARG A 447 31.44 -59.13 -52.86
N TYR A 448 30.74 -58.03 -53.12
CA TYR A 448 30.23 -57.73 -54.45
C TYR A 448 31.37 -57.55 -55.50
N ALA A 449 32.44 -56.86 -55.09
CA ALA A 449 33.61 -56.68 -55.92
C ALA A 449 34.31 -58.04 -56.25
N ASP A 450 34.41 -58.95 -55.25
CA ASP A 450 34.91 -60.31 -55.45
C ASP A 450 34.07 -61.09 -56.47
N TRP A 451 32.74 -60.98 -56.32
CA TRP A 451 31.83 -61.57 -57.28
C TRP A 451 31.98 -60.99 -58.67
N GLN A 452 32.17 -59.71 -58.80
CA GLN A 452 32.40 -59.03 -60.08
C GLN A 452 33.69 -59.50 -60.72
N ASN A 453 34.80 -59.51 -59.98
CA ASN A 453 36.08 -60.03 -60.46
C ASN A 453 36.00 -61.48 -60.88
N TYR A 454 35.28 -62.31 -60.10
CA TYR A 454 35.11 -63.71 -60.42
C TYR A 454 34.29 -63.90 -61.71
N TYR A 455 33.21 -63.16 -61.91
CA TYR A 455 32.41 -63.16 -63.10
C TYR A 455 33.19 -62.69 -64.33
N ASP A 456 33.95 -61.60 -64.21
CA ASP A 456 34.79 -61.06 -65.30
C ASP A 456 35.91 -61.98 -65.68
N SER A 457 36.39 -62.84 -64.79
CA SER A 457 37.35 -63.89 -65.06
C SER A 457 36.73 -65.07 -65.81
N THR A 458 35.44 -65.09 -65.99
CA THR A 458 34.75 -66.19 -66.67
C THR A 458 34.96 -66.10 -68.18
N PRO A 459 35.31 -67.26 -68.88
CA PRO A 459 35.51 -67.28 -70.35
C PRO A 459 34.30 -66.72 -71.09
N TRP A 460 34.52 -65.75 -72.00
CA TRP A 460 33.48 -65.05 -72.74
C TRP A 460 32.47 -65.99 -73.44
N TYR A 461 32.92 -67.10 -73.94
CA TYR A 461 32.07 -68.09 -74.62
C TYR A 461 31.05 -68.74 -73.66
N LEU A 462 31.41 -68.96 -72.39
CA LEU A 462 30.54 -69.52 -71.39
C LEU A 462 29.44 -68.49 -71.04
N VAL A 463 29.80 -67.23 -70.86
CA VAL A 463 28.86 -66.14 -70.62
C VAL A 463 27.91 -65.96 -71.80
N PHE A 464 28.44 -66.03 -73.09
CA PHE A 464 27.64 -65.80 -74.27
C PHE A 464 26.67 -67.01 -74.53
N PHE A 465 27.14 -68.25 -74.49
CA PHE A 465 26.32 -69.44 -74.80
C PHE A 465 25.38 -69.83 -73.64
N SER A 466 25.64 -69.47 -72.39
CA SER A 466 24.72 -69.71 -71.26
C SER A 466 23.37 -69.05 -71.48
N ARG A 467 23.28 -67.98 -72.25
CA ARG A 467 22.03 -67.32 -72.62
C ARG A 467 21.12 -68.13 -73.52
N PHE A 468 21.70 -69.02 -74.33
CA PHE A 468 20.96 -69.74 -75.38
C PHE A 468 20.87 -71.26 -75.14
N PHE A 469 21.83 -71.86 -74.47
CA PHE A 469 21.93 -73.32 -74.31
C PHE A 469 21.92 -73.75 -72.84
N ARG A 470 21.10 -74.77 -72.56
CA ARG A 470 20.91 -75.28 -71.17
C ARG A 470 22.21 -75.84 -70.58
N ILE A 471 23.02 -76.62 -71.34
CA ILE A 471 24.26 -77.20 -70.87
C ILE A 471 25.27 -76.16 -70.40
N PHE A 472 25.39 -75.01 -71.09
CA PHE A 472 26.27 -73.89 -70.66
C PHE A 472 25.71 -73.14 -69.49
N ARG A 473 24.39 -73.13 -69.32
CA ARG A 473 23.73 -72.54 -68.19
C ARG A 473 24.00 -73.37 -66.93
N GLU A 474 23.88 -74.71 -67.00
CA GLU A 474 24.19 -75.60 -65.86
C GLU A 474 25.69 -75.56 -65.51
N GLU A 475 26.60 -75.40 -66.42
CA GLU A 475 28.03 -75.25 -66.13
C GLU A 475 28.34 -73.88 -65.53
N MET A 476 27.67 -72.84 -65.99
CA MET A 476 27.77 -71.49 -65.36
C MET A 476 27.23 -71.46 -63.92
N GLU A 477 26.10 -72.11 -63.72
CA GLU A 477 25.52 -72.25 -62.39
C GLU A 477 26.43 -72.97 -61.41
N LYS A 478 26.98 -74.12 -61.83
CA LYS A 478 27.95 -74.88 -61.07
C LYS A 478 29.19 -74.08 -60.72
N ARG A 479 29.70 -73.27 -61.65
CA ARG A 479 30.84 -72.39 -61.43
C ARG A 479 30.49 -71.25 -60.42
N LEU A 480 29.34 -70.68 -60.54
CA LEU A 480 28.88 -69.65 -59.55
C LEU A 480 28.72 -70.24 -58.15
N ARG A 481 28.16 -71.46 -58.03
CA ARG A 481 28.02 -72.18 -56.75
C ARG A 481 29.40 -72.52 -56.11
N MET A 482 30.44 -72.78 -56.90
CA MET A 482 31.80 -73.04 -56.36
C MET A 482 32.46 -71.81 -55.74
N HIS A 483 32.02 -70.58 -56.06
CA HIS A 483 32.54 -69.34 -55.50
C HIS A 483 31.73 -68.87 -54.30
N MET A 484 30.60 -69.50 -54.01
CA MET A 484 29.74 -69.15 -52.87
C MET A 484 30.41 -69.54 -51.57
N ASN A 485 30.17 -68.69 -50.57
CA ASN A 485 30.47 -68.98 -49.14
C ASN A 485 29.26 -69.69 -48.49
N ARG A 486 29.44 -70.20 -47.24
CA ARG A 486 28.37 -70.93 -46.51
C ARG A 486 27.13 -70.07 -46.21
N GLU A 487 27.27 -68.78 -46.07
CA GLU A 487 26.17 -67.88 -45.78
C GLU A 487 25.33 -67.66 -47.05
N GLU A 488 25.97 -67.50 -48.17
CA GLU A 488 25.33 -67.34 -49.50
C GLU A 488 24.61 -68.64 -49.96
N GLU A 489 25.15 -69.77 -49.61
CA GLU A 489 24.51 -71.09 -49.92
C GLU A 489 23.14 -71.21 -49.24
N SER A 490 22.96 -70.58 -48.05
CA SER A 490 21.69 -70.61 -47.35
C SER A 490 20.65 -69.66 -47.95
N CYS A 491 21.09 -68.63 -48.67
CA CYS A 491 20.23 -67.59 -49.24
C CYS A 491 19.69 -67.98 -50.67
N TRP A 492 20.37 -68.83 -51.39
CA TRP A 492 20.03 -69.12 -52.77
C TRP A 492 19.77 -70.63 -53.01
N ASN A 493 18.52 -71.04 -52.83
CA ASN A 493 18.09 -72.44 -52.96
C ASN A 493 17.68 -72.87 -54.39
N GLU A 494 17.45 -71.90 -55.30
CA GLU A 494 16.97 -72.10 -56.65
C GLU A 494 17.91 -71.45 -57.71
N ASP A 495 17.71 -71.75 -59.03
CA ASP A 495 18.50 -71.33 -60.20
C ASP A 495 19.35 -70.07 -60.04
N ILE A 496 20.66 -70.21 -59.85
CA ILE A 496 21.57 -69.08 -59.63
C ILE A 496 22.08 -68.58 -60.98
N CYS A 497 21.87 -67.27 -61.21
CA CYS A 497 22.45 -66.59 -62.34
C CYS A 497 23.13 -65.28 -61.92
N TRP A 498 23.96 -64.70 -62.77
CA TRP A 498 24.65 -63.46 -62.45
C TRP A 498 23.69 -62.35 -62.13
N ASP A 499 22.60 -62.21 -62.82
CA ASP A 499 21.62 -61.17 -62.63
C ASP A 499 20.96 -61.24 -61.23
N THR A 500 20.74 -62.50 -60.75
CA THR A 500 20.19 -62.68 -59.38
C THR A 500 21.19 -62.25 -58.30
N ILE A 501 22.48 -62.62 -58.45
CA ILE A 501 23.56 -62.25 -57.56
C ILE A 501 23.75 -60.73 -57.56
N GLN A 502 23.83 -60.13 -58.74
CA GLN A 502 23.96 -58.68 -58.88
C GLN A 502 22.80 -57.91 -58.25
N THR A 503 21.56 -58.36 -58.51
CA THR A 503 20.38 -57.77 -57.99
C THR A 503 20.35 -57.83 -56.45
N TYR A 504 20.75 -58.95 -55.87
CA TYR A 504 20.85 -59.15 -54.42
C TYR A 504 21.83 -58.17 -53.79
N TYR A 505 23.07 -58.11 -54.26
CA TYR A 505 24.10 -57.25 -53.68
C TYR A 505 23.80 -55.78 -53.90
N LEU A 506 23.23 -55.37 -55.00
CA LEU A 506 22.81 -54.02 -55.25
C LEU A 506 21.64 -53.60 -54.32
N ARG A 507 20.75 -54.56 -54.04
CA ARG A 507 19.64 -54.31 -53.08
C ARG A 507 20.16 -54.20 -51.65
N GLU A 508 21.03 -55.13 -51.21
CA GLU A 508 21.60 -55.08 -49.85
C GLU A 508 22.49 -53.83 -49.67
N LYS A 509 23.31 -53.53 -50.69
CA LYS A 509 24.08 -52.27 -50.65
C LYS A 509 23.20 -51.02 -50.48
N ARG A 510 22.13 -50.93 -51.29
CA ARG A 510 21.19 -49.77 -51.14
C ARG A 510 20.54 -49.72 -49.76
N LYS A 511 20.21 -50.90 -49.22
CA LYS A 511 19.64 -50.98 -47.87
C LYS A 511 20.61 -50.46 -46.80
N TYR A 512 21.84 -51.01 -46.77
CA TYR A 512 22.87 -50.63 -45.82
C TYR A 512 23.29 -49.15 -46.00
N ASP A 513 23.36 -48.66 -47.22
CA ASP A 513 23.66 -47.27 -47.53
C ASP A 513 22.54 -46.32 -46.99
N SER A 514 21.28 -46.73 -47.21
CA SER A 514 20.12 -46.01 -46.63
C SER A 514 20.15 -46.02 -45.11
N ASP A 515 20.47 -47.15 -44.47
CA ASP A 515 20.57 -47.27 -43.02
C ASP A 515 21.69 -46.35 -42.46
N CYS A 516 22.85 -46.30 -43.14
CA CYS A 516 23.98 -45.45 -42.79
C CYS A 516 23.61 -43.96 -42.89
N ILE A 517 22.89 -43.58 -43.96
CA ILE A 517 22.44 -42.17 -44.14
C ILE A 517 21.45 -41.80 -43.04
N ALA A 518 20.49 -42.67 -42.71
CA ALA A 518 19.50 -42.42 -41.64
C ALA A 518 20.18 -42.28 -40.26
N LEU A 519 21.10 -43.21 -39.91
CA LEU A 519 21.83 -43.16 -38.64
C LEU A 519 22.77 -41.95 -38.53
N LYS A 520 23.40 -41.52 -39.62
CA LYS A 520 24.20 -40.30 -39.69
C LYS A 520 23.34 -39.08 -39.43
N GLY A 521 22.15 -39.00 -40.03
CA GLY A 521 21.19 -37.92 -39.77
C GLY A 521 20.74 -37.88 -38.32
N GLU A 522 20.44 -39.04 -37.74
CA GLU A 522 20.06 -39.16 -36.33
C GLU A 522 21.21 -38.72 -35.38
N LEU A 523 22.42 -39.16 -35.62
CA LEU A 523 23.60 -38.80 -34.84
C LEU A 523 23.86 -37.30 -34.90
N THR A 524 23.82 -36.71 -36.10
CA THR A 524 23.99 -35.26 -36.27
C THR A 524 22.93 -34.48 -35.48
N GLY A 525 21.66 -34.91 -35.53
CA GLY A 525 20.58 -34.27 -34.77
C GLY A 525 20.75 -34.33 -33.23
N LEU A 526 21.31 -35.45 -32.72
CA LEU A 526 21.63 -35.61 -31.31
C LEU A 526 22.82 -34.72 -30.90
N GLU A 527 23.86 -34.64 -31.72
CA GLU A 527 25.03 -33.77 -31.49
C GLU A 527 24.65 -32.28 -31.53
N GLU A 528 23.74 -31.86 -32.41
CA GLU A 528 23.20 -30.52 -32.46
C GLU A 528 22.44 -30.19 -31.17
N LYS A 529 21.61 -31.09 -30.64
CA LYS A 529 20.92 -30.94 -29.36
C LYS A 529 21.90 -30.76 -28.19
N VAL A 530 22.93 -31.57 -28.09
CA VAL A 530 23.97 -31.46 -27.07
C VAL A 530 24.68 -30.11 -27.17
N THR A 531 25.01 -29.67 -28.38
CA THR A 531 25.63 -28.35 -28.62
C THR A 531 24.71 -27.23 -28.22
N HIS A 532 23.41 -27.34 -28.50
CA HIS A 532 22.40 -26.37 -28.06
C HIS A 532 22.38 -26.23 -26.53
N TYR A 533 22.30 -27.34 -25.79
CA TYR A 533 22.31 -27.28 -24.32
C TYR A 533 23.62 -26.72 -23.75
N ASN A 534 24.76 -26.99 -24.37
CA ASN A 534 26.02 -26.38 -24.00
C ASN A 534 26.00 -24.85 -24.20
N SER A 535 25.43 -24.39 -25.31
CA SER A 535 25.28 -22.93 -25.56
C SER A 535 24.34 -22.26 -24.59
N VAL A 536 23.25 -22.93 -24.20
CA VAL A 536 22.29 -22.43 -23.18
C VAL A 536 22.98 -22.29 -21.82
N LEU A 537 23.75 -23.30 -21.39
CA LEU A 537 24.50 -23.25 -20.12
C LEU A 537 25.56 -22.15 -20.14
N ALA A 538 26.31 -21.99 -21.21
CA ALA A 538 27.31 -20.94 -21.35
C ALA A 538 26.67 -19.52 -21.33
N LEU A 539 25.49 -19.37 -21.96
CA LEU A 539 24.71 -18.14 -21.91
C LEU A 539 24.23 -17.86 -20.48
N LEU A 540 23.69 -18.87 -19.79
CA LEU A 540 23.26 -18.76 -18.40
C LEU A 540 24.41 -18.33 -17.49
N GLU A 541 25.57 -18.98 -17.56
CA GLU A 541 26.76 -18.59 -16.79
C GLU A 541 27.17 -17.14 -17.02
N LYS A 542 27.15 -16.69 -18.28
CA LYS A 542 27.45 -15.30 -18.63
C LYS A 542 26.45 -14.33 -17.98
N LYS A 543 25.14 -14.65 -18.04
CA LYS A 543 24.09 -13.81 -17.45
C LYS A 543 24.15 -13.79 -15.93
N VAL A 544 24.40 -14.93 -15.29
CA VAL A 544 24.62 -15.07 -13.85
C VAL A 544 25.83 -14.24 -13.39
N LYS A 545 26.93 -14.30 -14.13
CA LYS A 545 28.10 -13.46 -13.84
C LYS A 545 27.78 -11.98 -13.95
N GLY A 546 27.01 -11.57 -14.97
CA GLY A 546 26.52 -10.20 -15.10
C GLY A 546 25.68 -9.76 -13.90
N PHE A 547 24.74 -10.59 -13.46
CA PHE A 547 23.91 -10.36 -12.28
C PHE A 547 24.76 -10.22 -11.00
N HIS A 548 25.73 -11.11 -10.77
CA HIS A 548 26.62 -11.00 -9.62
C HIS A 548 27.48 -9.71 -9.65
N ASN A 549 27.87 -9.26 -10.84
CA ASN A 549 28.58 -7.99 -10.94
C ASN A 549 27.70 -6.79 -10.53
N CYS A 550 26.41 -6.79 -10.91
CA CYS A 550 25.45 -5.76 -10.46
C CYS A 550 25.26 -5.80 -8.94
N LEU A 551 25.15 -6.99 -8.33
CA LEU A 551 25.05 -7.14 -6.87
C LEU A 551 26.31 -6.70 -6.14
N ASN A 552 27.49 -7.01 -6.68
CA ASN A 552 28.76 -6.58 -6.11
C ASN A 552 28.94 -5.07 -6.19
N ALA A 553 28.51 -4.45 -7.31
CA ALA A 553 28.51 -2.99 -7.44
C ALA A 553 27.59 -2.35 -6.40
N LEU A 554 26.39 -2.89 -6.19
CA LEU A 554 25.49 -2.45 -5.13
C LEU A 554 26.13 -2.60 -3.74
N LYS A 555 26.78 -3.72 -3.43
CA LYS A 555 27.46 -3.91 -2.14
C LYS A 555 28.57 -2.89 -1.94
N GLN A 556 29.38 -2.60 -2.95
CA GLN A 556 30.44 -1.58 -2.88
C GLN A 556 29.83 -0.18 -2.69
N GLU A 557 28.75 0.15 -3.38
CA GLU A 557 28.06 1.42 -3.23
C GLU A 557 27.50 1.59 -1.82
N ILE A 558 26.89 0.56 -1.26
CA ILE A 558 26.33 0.60 0.09
C ILE A 558 27.44 0.64 1.14
N ASP A 559 28.59 0.02 0.90
CA ASP A 559 29.77 0.14 1.79
C ASP A 559 30.24 1.60 1.92
N ILE A 560 29.98 2.47 0.92
CA ILE A 560 30.26 3.92 0.99
C ILE A 560 29.32 4.61 1.99
N TYR A 561 28.09 4.14 2.13
CA TYR A 561 27.09 4.68 3.09
C TYR A 561 27.31 4.17 4.53
N PHE A 562 28.06 3.10 4.74
CA PHE A 562 28.46 2.64 6.06
C PHE A 562 29.71 3.40 6.54
N VAL A 563 29.50 4.62 7.02
CA VAL A 563 30.59 5.43 7.59
C VAL A 563 31.07 4.81 8.90
N PRO A 564 32.37 4.74 9.17
CA PRO A 564 32.88 4.25 10.45
C PRO A 564 32.29 5.06 11.60
N THR A 565 31.78 4.36 12.59
CA THR A 565 31.17 4.93 13.78
C THR A 565 32.07 5.97 14.45
N PRO A 566 31.59 7.18 14.78
CA PRO A 566 32.37 8.14 15.56
C PRO A 566 32.84 7.56 16.87
N LYS A 567 34.02 7.96 17.33
CA LYS A 567 34.72 7.42 18.54
C LYS A 567 33.97 7.69 19.86
N ASP A 568 32.86 8.41 19.83
CA ASP A 568 32.14 8.89 21.02
C ASP A 568 30.83 8.13 21.34
N ILE A 569 30.57 7.00 20.69
CA ILE A 569 29.40 6.17 20.96
C ILE A 569 29.73 5.09 22.00
N PRO A 570 28.80 4.76 22.93
CA PRO A 570 28.97 3.66 23.88
C PRO A 570 29.34 2.34 23.18
N LEU A 571 30.25 1.59 23.76
CA LEU A 571 30.84 0.37 23.16
C LEU A 571 29.76 -0.64 22.70
N GLU A 572 28.70 -0.81 23.50
CA GLU A 572 27.58 -1.72 23.19
C GLU A 572 26.78 -1.27 21.94
N GLU A 573 26.66 0.03 21.72
CA GLU A 573 25.96 0.57 20.57
C GLU A 573 26.82 0.48 19.31
N ALA A 574 28.12 0.69 19.45
CA ALA A 574 29.11 0.48 18.39
C ALA A 574 29.19 -1.01 17.98
N GLU A 575 29.17 -1.93 18.93
CA GLU A 575 29.15 -3.37 18.66
C GLU A 575 27.87 -3.80 17.96
N ARG A 576 26.69 -3.27 18.36
CA ARG A 576 25.42 -3.52 17.67
C ARG A 576 25.41 -2.99 16.23
N LYS A 577 25.96 -1.80 15.99
CA LYS A 577 26.09 -1.24 14.63
C LYS A 577 27.01 -2.10 13.76
N ILE A 578 28.16 -2.49 14.27
CA ILE A 578 29.12 -3.36 13.56
C ILE A 578 28.49 -4.72 13.26
N GLU A 579 27.75 -5.30 14.20
CA GLU A 579 27.09 -6.59 14.02
C GLU A 579 25.95 -6.49 12.99
N LYS A 580 25.14 -5.42 13.01
CA LYS A 580 24.13 -5.16 11.98
C LYS A 580 24.75 -4.98 10.61
N GLN A 581 25.84 -4.23 10.50
CA GLN A 581 26.60 -4.06 9.25
C GLN A 581 27.18 -5.39 8.76
N ARG A 582 27.72 -6.22 9.68
CA ARG A 582 28.23 -7.55 9.37
C ARG A 582 27.14 -8.48 8.87
N LEU A 583 26.01 -8.57 9.57
CA LEU A 583 24.86 -9.37 9.17
C LEU A 583 24.29 -8.93 7.82
N TRP A 584 24.35 -7.64 7.53
CA TRP A 584 23.92 -7.10 6.27
C TRP A 584 24.87 -7.47 5.12
N LYS A 585 26.17 -7.43 5.35
CA LYS A 585 27.23 -7.88 4.40
C LYS A 585 27.24 -9.39 4.19
N GLU A 586 26.96 -10.15 5.25
CA GLU A 586 26.92 -11.61 5.24
C GLU A 586 25.59 -12.20 4.74
N LYS A 587 24.55 -11.40 4.57
CA LYS A 587 23.35 -11.81 3.81
C LYS A 587 23.79 -12.12 2.37
N GLN A 588 24.47 -13.26 2.23
CA GLN A 588 24.85 -13.79 0.94
C GLN A 588 23.56 -14.13 0.19
N VAL A 589 23.34 -13.46 -0.93
CA VAL A 589 22.46 -13.95 -1.97
C VAL A 589 23.21 -15.14 -2.61
N SER A 590 23.37 -16.22 -1.84
CA SER A 590 24.05 -17.43 -2.28
C SER A 590 23.23 -18.20 -3.32
N GLU A 591 21.93 -17.94 -3.36
CA GLU A 591 21.00 -18.52 -4.31
C GLU A 591 20.29 -17.35 -4.99
N MET A 592 20.21 -17.39 -6.33
CA MET A 592 19.43 -16.41 -7.12
C MET A 592 17.94 -16.65 -6.90
N ASN A 593 17.51 -16.36 -5.69
CA ASN A 593 16.13 -16.44 -5.26
C ASN A 593 15.51 -15.03 -5.38
N VAL A 594 14.42 -14.94 -6.12
CA VAL A 594 13.67 -13.67 -6.31
C VAL A 594 13.23 -13.07 -4.98
N GLU A 595 12.83 -13.91 -4.04
CA GLU A 595 12.47 -13.54 -2.68
C GLU A 595 13.64 -12.87 -1.93
N GLY A 596 14.81 -13.50 -1.96
CA GLY A 596 16.02 -12.96 -1.34
C GLY A 596 16.43 -11.61 -1.92
N ILE A 597 16.33 -11.46 -3.25
CA ILE A 597 16.62 -10.19 -3.93
C ILE A 597 15.59 -9.14 -3.57
N ASN A 598 14.29 -9.48 -3.56
CA ASN A 598 13.25 -8.54 -3.18
C ASN A 598 13.42 -8.06 -1.72
N SER A 599 13.79 -8.96 -0.84
CA SER A 599 14.10 -8.67 0.57
C SER A 599 15.36 -7.79 0.72
N LEU A 600 16.38 -8.03 -0.09
CA LEU A 600 17.58 -7.19 -0.14
C LEU A 600 17.22 -5.77 -0.60
N LEU A 601 16.39 -5.62 -1.64
CA LEU A 601 16.00 -4.32 -2.15
C LEU A 601 15.22 -3.49 -1.11
N ASP A 602 14.37 -4.10 -0.26
CA ASP A 602 13.65 -3.41 0.81
C ASP A 602 14.60 -2.77 1.82
N THR A 603 15.58 -3.55 2.25
CA THR A 603 16.52 -3.12 3.30
C THR A 603 17.68 -2.29 2.77
N THR A 604 17.74 -2.01 1.47
CA THR A 604 18.82 -1.26 0.81
C THR A 604 18.30 -0.13 -0.06
N LEU A 605 18.18 -0.35 -1.37
CA LEU A 605 17.87 0.70 -2.33
C LEU A 605 16.52 1.37 -2.10
N ARG A 606 15.48 0.63 -1.70
CA ARG A 606 14.16 1.21 -1.40
C ARG A 606 14.20 2.07 -0.14
N TYR A 607 14.96 1.64 0.87
CA TYR A 607 15.17 2.39 2.09
C TYR A 607 15.98 3.68 1.84
N LEU A 608 17.06 3.59 1.07
CA LEU A 608 17.83 4.77 0.64
C LEU A 608 16.98 5.75 -0.17
N SER A 609 16.21 5.24 -1.13
CA SER A 609 15.32 6.05 -1.95
C SER A 609 14.32 6.84 -1.11
N PHE A 610 13.77 6.22 -0.05
CA PHE A 610 12.88 6.90 0.87
C PHE A 610 13.56 8.09 1.57
N TRP A 611 14.77 7.92 2.09
CA TRP A 611 15.49 9.00 2.76
C TRP A 611 15.87 10.12 1.81
N PHE A 612 16.34 9.79 0.60
CA PHE A 612 16.62 10.80 -0.41
C PHE A 612 15.36 11.58 -0.81
N ALA A 613 14.21 10.92 -0.91
CA ALA A 613 12.94 11.59 -1.18
C ALA A 613 12.51 12.52 -0.03
N ILE A 614 12.70 12.11 1.23
CA ILE A 614 12.44 12.97 2.40
C ILE A 614 13.27 14.25 2.31
N HIS A 615 14.59 14.13 2.15
CA HIS A 615 15.46 15.31 2.09
C HIS A 615 15.26 16.15 0.84
N TYR A 616 14.89 15.53 -0.30
CA TYR A 616 14.49 16.23 -1.50
C TYR A 616 13.28 17.15 -1.25
N TYR A 617 12.26 16.65 -0.55
CA TYR A 617 11.11 17.48 -0.22
C TYR A 617 11.41 18.51 0.89
N GLU A 618 12.28 18.20 1.84
CA GLU A 618 12.79 19.20 2.79
C GLU A 618 13.51 20.35 2.05
N ALA A 619 14.29 20.06 1.01
CA ALA A 619 14.88 21.09 0.16
C ALA A 619 13.81 21.92 -0.55
N ARG A 620 12.83 21.26 -1.18
CA ARG A 620 11.75 21.94 -1.93
C ARG A 620 10.81 22.75 -1.04
N TRP A 621 10.78 22.48 0.25
CA TRP A 621 9.98 23.27 1.20
C TRP A 621 10.39 24.74 1.23
N PHE A 622 11.66 25.06 0.93
CA PHE A 622 12.17 26.44 0.85
C PHE A 622 11.80 27.15 -0.47
N SER A 623 11.18 26.44 -1.42
CA SER A 623 10.73 27.05 -2.67
C SER A 623 9.62 28.09 -2.43
N SER A 624 9.70 29.17 -3.19
CA SER A 624 8.66 30.21 -3.19
C SER A 624 7.32 29.74 -3.75
N ASP A 625 7.27 28.65 -4.52
CA ASP A 625 6.08 28.20 -5.25
C ASP A 625 4.93 27.80 -4.33
N TYR A 626 5.28 27.22 -3.18
CA TYR A 626 4.30 26.78 -2.16
C TYR A 626 4.22 27.71 -0.95
N ARG A 627 5.06 28.75 -0.90
CA ARG A 627 5.04 29.72 0.21
C ARG A 627 3.75 30.51 0.20
N LEU A 628 3.12 30.64 1.37
CA LEU A 628 1.93 31.45 1.54
C LEU A 628 2.32 32.87 1.98
N THR A 629 1.75 33.85 1.30
CA THR A 629 1.89 35.27 1.74
C THR A 629 1.06 35.50 3.01
N ASP A 630 1.39 36.53 3.79
CA ASP A 630 0.64 36.87 5.03
C ASP A 630 -0.84 37.16 4.78
N LYS A 631 -1.19 37.65 3.58
CA LYS A 631 -2.58 37.81 3.13
C LYS A 631 -3.28 36.51 2.87
N GLN A 632 -2.54 35.47 2.48
CA GLN A 632 -3.09 34.12 2.19
C GLN A 632 -3.18 33.24 3.44
N LYS A 633 -2.25 33.37 4.39
CA LYS A 633 -2.22 32.54 5.60
C LYS A 633 -3.58 32.44 6.33
N PRO A 634 -4.38 33.53 6.53
CA PRO A 634 -5.70 33.41 7.16
C PRO A 634 -6.82 32.93 6.22
N ARG A 635 -6.55 32.80 4.90
CA ARG A 635 -7.56 32.44 3.91
C ARG A 635 -7.70 30.90 3.77
N ARG A 636 -8.94 30.48 3.48
CA ARG A 636 -9.27 29.08 3.24
C ARG A 636 -9.78 28.82 1.81
N TYR A 637 -9.33 29.61 0.83
CA TYR A 637 -9.66 29.34 -0.56
C TYR A 637 -9.04 28.03 -1.05
N ALA A 638 -9.67 27.34 -2.01
CA ALA A 638 -9.23 26.04 -2.48
C ALA A 638 -7.74 26.01 -2.88
N ASN A 639 -7.30 26.96 -3.70
CA ASN A 639 -5.92 27.07 -4.13
C ASN A 639 -4.92 27.34 -2.99
N VAL A 640 -5.35 28.09 -1.94
CA VAL A 640 -4.52 28.35 -0.77
C VAL A 640 -4.41 27.11 0.10
N GLN A 641 -5.52 26.38 0.30
CA GLN A 641 -5.51 25.13 1.05
C GLN A 641 -4.67 24.07 0.35
N GLN A 642 -4.74 23.94 -0.98
CA GLN A 642 -3.91 23.03 -1.77
C GLN A 642 -2.42 23.33 -1.58
N LYS A 643 -2.00 24.59 -1.69
CA LYS A 643 -0.61 25.00 -1.41
C LYS A 643 -0.19 24.63 0.02
N ARG A 644 -1.07 24.87 1.00
CA ARG A 644 -0.80 24.55 2.41
C ARG A 644 -0.58 23.06 2.61
N PHE A 645 -1.44 22.21 2.06
CA PHE A 645 -1.30 20.77 2.22
C PHE A 645 -0.05 20.21 1.56
N HIS A 646 0.28 20.65 0.34
CA HIS A 646 1.55 20.25 -0.28
C HIS A 646 2.76 20.72 0.52
N ARG A 647 2.73 21.94 1.04
CA ARG A 647 3.81 22.47 1.89
C ARG A 647 3.96 21.67 3.18
N MET A 648 2.86 21.26 3.80
CA MET A 648 2.89 20.35 4.96
C MET A 648 3.40 18.97 4.60
N ALA A 649 2.95 18.41 3.49
CA ALA A 649 3.36 17.09 3.02
C ALA A 649 4.86 17.02 2.66
N MET A 650 5.50 18.12 2.29
CA MET A 650 6.95 18.21 2.11
C MET A 650 7.73 17.89 3.40
N LEU A 651 7.21 18.26 4.54
CA LEU A 651 7.85 18.01 5.83
C LEU A 651 7.34 16.73 6.50
N THR A 652 6.05 16.44 6.32
CA THR A 652 5.39 15.30 6.96
C THR A 652 4.50 14.61 5.93
N PRO A 653 4.97 13.53 5.31
CA PRO A 653 4.25 12.86 4.23
C PRO A 653 2.90 12.27 4.63
N CYS A 654 2.61 12.13 5.94
CA CYS A 654 1.34 11.63 6.45
C CYS A 654 0.68 12.66 7.37
N MET A 655 -0.59 12.97 7.13
CA MET A 655 -1.42 13.82 7.97
C MET A 655 -2.36 12.94 8.79
N VAL A 656 -2.37 13.10 10.11
CA VAL A 656 -3.12 12.21 11.01
C VAL A 656 -4.18 12.98 11.80
N MET A 657 -5.42 12.52 11.68
CA MET A 657 -6.57 13.16 12.33
C MET A 657 -7.74 12.20 12.50
N THR A 658 -8.69 12.55 13.35
CA THR A 658 -9.94 11.77 13.44
C THR A 658 -10.91 12.11 12.30
N PHE A 659 -11.83 11.19 11.98
CA PHE A 659 -12.92 11.45 11.03
C PHE A 659 -13.75 12.69 11.37
N PHE A 660 -13.87 13.02 12.65
CA PHE A 660 -14.58 14.22 13.08
C PHE A 660 -13.88 15.52 12.69
N ARG A 661 -12.54 15.50 12.58
CA ARG A 661 -11.72 16.65 12.18
C ARG A 661 -11.58 16.77 10.66
N LEU A 662 -11.50 15.65 9.97
CA LEU A 662 -11.16 15.56 8.55
C LEU A 662 -12.00 16.49 7.66
N PRO A 663 -13.35 16.49 7.70
CA PRO A 663 -14.13 17.40 6.86
C PRO A 663 -13.86 18.88 7.15
N GLY A 664 -13.64 19.24 8.44
CA GLY A 664 -13.33 20.60 8.83
C GLY A 664 -11.97 21.10 8.34
N VAL A 665 -10.98 20.21 8.26
CA VAL A 665 -9.63 20.51 7.75
C VAL A 665 -9.66 20.74 6.25
N PHE A 666 -10.39 19.90 5.49
CA PHE A 666 -10.50 19.99 4.02
C PHE A 666 -11.66 20.91 3.55
N ALA A 667 -12.30 21.62 4.46
CA ALA A 667 -13.27 22.65 4.11
C ALA A 667 -12.59 23.87 3.50
N THR A 668 -13.24 24.44 2.47
CA THR A 668 -12.79 25.66 1.78
C THR A 668 -13.86 26.74 1.88
N GLY A 669 -13.44 28.01 1.83
CA GLY A 669 -14.31 29.16 1.74
C GLY A 669 -14.28 29.74 0.32
N GLU A 670 -15.40 30.24 -0.16
CA GLU A 670 -15.46 31.04 -1.37
C GLU A 670 -15.58 32.53 -1.05
N PRO A 671 -14.96 33.42 -1.84
CA PRO A 671 -15.16 34.84 -1.67
C PRO A 671 -16.65 35.18 -1.76
N ASN A 672 -17.18 35.90 -0.79
CA ASN A 672 -18.57 36.38 -0.74
C ASN A 672 -19.68 35.31 -0.63
N LYS A 673 -19.34 34.08 -0.23
CA LYS A 673 -20.32 33.07 0.12
C LYS A 673 -20.16 32.63 1.57
N GLU A 674 -21.24 32.58 2.32
CA GLU A 674 -21.28 32.03 3.68
C GLU A 674 -21.18 30.50 3.71
N GLU A 675 -21.54 29.83 2.61
CA GLU A 675 -21.47 28.39 2.49
C GLU A 675 -20.04 27.88 2.30
N LYS A 676 -19.62 26.96 3.17
CA LYS A 676 -18.38 26.23 3.02
C LYS A 676 -18.47 25.26 1.85
N SER A 677 -17.40 25.15 1.08
CA SER A 677 -17.16 24.07 0.12
C SER A 677 -16.14 23.10 0.66
N PHE A 678 -15.74 22.07 -0.11
CA PHE A 678 -14.77 21.08 0.29
C PHE A 678 -13.84 20.73 -0.87
N LEU A 679 -12.64 20.23 -0.57
CA LEU A 679 -11.71 19.71 -1.56
C LEU A 679 -12.08 18.26 -1.89
N PHE A 680 -13.07 18.08 -2.76
CA PHE A 680 -13.45 16.75 -3.24
C PHE A 680 -12.38 16.12 -4.14
N ASN A 681 -12.21 14.79 -4.06
CA ASN A 681 -11.22 14.02 -4.82
C ASN A 681 -9.79 14.60 -4.74
N TYR A 682 -9.43 15.19 -3.61
CA TYR A 682 -8.14 15.88 -3.46
C TYR A 682 -7.10 15.06 -2.71
N ILE A 683 -7.50 14.33 -1.68
CA ILE A 683 -6.62 13.44 -0.92
C ILE A 683 -6.18 12.31 -1.84
N ASP A 684 -4.87 12.18 -2.08
CA ASP A 684 -4.33 11.14 -2.95
C ASP A 684 -4.52 9.74 -2.37
N LEU A 685 -4.40 9.61 -1.03
CA LEU A 685 -4.66 8.36 -0.31
C LEU A 685 -5.29 8.65 1.05
N LEU A 686 -6.46 8.08 1.29
CA LEU A 686 -7.11 8.03 2.61
C LEU A 686 -6.82 6.67 3.25
N ILE A 687 -6.09 6.68 4.35
CA ILE A 687 -5.81 5.51 5.18
C ILE A 687 -6.82 5.49 6.33
N VAL A 688 -7.57 4.40 6.45
CA VAL A 688 -8.47 4.15 7.57
C VAL A 688 -7.86 3.05 8.42
N ASP A 689 -7.37 3.41 9.61
CA ASP A 689 -6.80 2.45 10.55
C ASP A 689 -7.83 2.05 11.62
N GLU A 690 -7.73 0.80 12.10
CA GLU A 690 -8.70 0.19 13.02
C GLU A 690 -10.14 0.28 12.47
N ALA A 691 -10.30 -0.06 11.19
CA ALA A 691 -11.55 0.12 10.46
C ALA A 691 -12.74 -0.65 11.06
N GLY A 692 -12.50 -1.78 11.73
CA GLY A 692 -13.51 -2.55 12.45
C GLY A 692 -14.23 -1.76 13.56
N GLN A 693 -13.58 -0.69 14.06
CA GLN A 693 -14.15 0.17 15.11
C GLN A 693 -14.77 1.47 14.56
N VAL A 694 -14.81 1.63 13.24
CA VAL A 694 -15.29 2.86 12.59
C VAL A 694 -16.76 2.73 12.23
N SER A 695 -17.59 3.65 12.77
CA SER A 695 -18.99 3.75 12.37
C SER A 695 -19.13 4.22 10.93
N PRO A 696 -19.83 3.47 10.06
CA PRO A 696 -19.93 3.80 8.63
C PRO A 696 -20.49 5.20 8.36
N GLU A 697 -21.48 5.67 9.13
CA GLU A 697 -22.09 6.99 8.98
C GLU A 697 -21.12 8.13 9.29
N VAL A 698 -20.07 7.87 10.08
CA VAL A 698 -19.03 8.86 10.40
C VAL A 698 -17.98 8.91 9.31
N ALA A 699 -17.61 7.75 8.77
CA ALA A 699 -16.52 7.64 7.80
C ALA A 699 -16.96 7.97 6.36
N LEU A 700 -18.14 7.49 5.97
CA LEU A 700 -18.60 7.47 4.56
C LEU A 700 -18.42 8.79 3.82
N PRO A 701 -18.82 9.96 4.34
CA PRO A 701 -18.72 11.21 3.57
C PRO A 701 -17.26 11.59 3.30
N SER A 702 -16.31 11.17 4.14
CA SER A 702 -14.89 11.48 3.99
C SER A 702 -14.24 10.80 2.79
N PHE A 703 -14.81 9.69 2.29
CA PHE A 703 -14.35 9.05 1.06
C PHE A 703 -14.59 9.93 -0.17
N GLY A 704 -15.56 10.86 -0.13
CA GLY A 704 -15.74 11.85 -1.18
C GLY A 704 -14.62 12.89 -1.30
N LEU A 705 -13.75 12.99 -0.30
CA LEU A 705 -12.59 13.89 -0.32
C LEU A 705 -11.34 13.24 -0.91
N ALA A 706 -11.33 11.92 -1.11
CA ALA A 706 -10.17 11.15 -1.52
C ALA A 706 -10.31 10.53 -2.91
N LYS A 707 -9.16 10.29 -3.55
CA LYS A 707 -9.05 9.58 -4.83
C LYS A 707 -9.05 8.08 -4.62
N LYS A 708 -8.29 7.59 -3.62
CA LYS A 708 -8.10 6.18 -3.28
C LYS A 708 -8.19 5.98 -1.78
N ALA A 709 -8.54 4.78 -1.35
CA ALA A 709 -8.53 4.44 0.06
C ALA A 709 -7.81 3.12 0.34
N LEU A 710 -7.14 3.09 1.49
CA LEU A 710 -6.59 1.89 2.11
C LEU A 710 -7.27 1.72 3.47
N VAL A 711 -8.06 0.67 3.60
CA VAL A 711 -8.84 0.37 4.79
C VAL A 711 -8.19 -0.81 5.49
N VAL A 712 -7.67 -0.57 6.70
CA VAL A 712 -6.92 -1.55 7.47
C VAL A 712 -7.64 -1.84 8.77
N GLY A 713 -7.87 -3.10 9.08
CA GLY A 713 -8.59 -3.50 10.28
C GLY A 713 -8.44 -4.99 10.58
N ASP A 714 -9.27 -5.44 11.49
CA ASP A 714 -9.42 -6.85 11.85
C ASP A 714 -10.91 -7.13 12.02
N GLU A 715 -11.40 -8.07 11.25
CA GLU A 715 -12.82 -8.46 11.25
C GLU A 715 -13.23 -9.20 12.52
N GLU A 716 -12.25 -9.78 13.23
CA GLU A 716 -12.47 -10.55 14.47
C GLU A 716 -12.41 -9.66 15.73
N GLN A 717 -12.10 -8.36 15.58
CA GLN A 717 -12.08 -7.42 16.69
C GLN A 717 -13.49 -6.86 17.01
N ILE A 718 -13.57 -6.21 18.17
CA ILE A 718 -14.80 -5.61 18.69
C ILE A 718 -15.37 -4.63 17.64
N PRO A 719 -16.64 -4.80 17.23
CA PRO A 719 -17.31 -3.87 16.33
C PRO A 719 -17.41 -2.47 16.94
N PRO A 720 -17.76 -1.45 16.16
CA PRO A 720 -17.93 -0.11 16.65
C PRO A 720 -18.84 -0.13 17.89
N VAL A 721 -18.35 0.42 19.00
CA VAL A 721 -19.19 0.62 20.15
C VAL A 721 -20.20 1.71 19.74
N TRP A 722 -21.41 1.31 19.51
CA TRP A 722 -22.52 2.22 19.36
C TRP A 722 -22.71 2.91 20.71
N GLU A 723 -21.94 3.95 20.95
CA GLU A 723 -22.23 4.86 22.03
C GLU A 723 -23.53 5.58 21.69
N ILE A 724 -24.63 4.91 21.91
CA ILE A 724 -25.87 5.61 22.23
C ILE A 724 -25.61 6.14 23.63
N LYS A 725 -24.79 7.20 23.72
CA LYS A 725 -24.73 7.96 24.94
C LYS A 725 -26.13 8.49 25.18
N THR A 726 -26.48 8.52 26.43
CA THR A 726 -27.64 9.19 27.04
C THR A 726 -27.89 10.62 26.51
N ASP A 727 -27.07 11.12 25.61
CA ASP A 727 -27.13 12.46 25.03
C ASP A 727 -27.87 12.49 23.66
N MET A 728 -28.58 11.42 23.29
CA MET A 728 -29.51 11.44 22.16
C MET A 728 -30.94 11.42 22.61
#